data_13f5120ce9f1c4665cd81433556d7b72
#
_entry.id   13f5120ce9f1c4665cd81433556d7b72
#
_cell.length_a   1.000
_cell.length_b   1.000
_cell.length_c   1.000
_cell.angle_alpha   90.00
_cell.angle_beta   90.00
_cell.angle_gamma   90.00
#
_symmetry.space_group_name_H-M   'P 1'
#
loop_
_entity.id
_entity.type
_entity.pdbx_description
1 polymer ?
#
loop_
_entity_poly.entity_id
_entity_poly.type
_entity_poly.pdbx_seq_one_letter_code
_entity_poly.pdbx_strand_id
1 'polypeptide(L)'
;MKITNLEKGLAYQLSEGTKLEVERTNPFFNDYGESTTPLDMPASDRNRMILGYPDTFGRREKMVATNVTIEDGEYFAQCRQIVLSAQHHGNISSSFYINDGSFYSKIQNVKLKSLFEGEMVPGCSTVEECINFCRSLIGGRNENYDIFPVLLTDDSGLDTGYNFKILNAYGRVKQLEAKKIWQFKDGGGYELVDAPQAYAWTLCKDSDDCDFWGAIPRVEYVNEIPISLDPGYYISPFIRANYVLKRVFKHFGYDLQDNFFTQTEPFDKMVLVNNVIDVLVNGHIRIEDLLPDVTVSDFLGVFRKKFCCEFVSDESTHTADIIFLKDAVSSKPVADLTHCVTEEPTLSYKTTSDYKRIVLRTKSQVDGEAEDSYDDIKDMVSKNPGAYFDPVDGCFYKDGYSGDYYVKTKIGECSQSYNLGDADTDEQDVEIPEQMPEVRTLKYIQDNGDDTVSRDMRRFLYIGSYATLNSSMKVTTEDDTETEEDTVTTPVMLAFPYLAGSMPCGTITGYDIYYQYDGKFGNHRVSEELLRKKIFDYSLTFYGEEGIFEKFYRDYDLLLRNSLQELKVKLLLSNSQKQNLPAHAKVVVRGVPFFFNKLKFTLGGKSEPVESELRTITLSTPVNQAKKLEEMLPAMTCQYRWFGNEETVQVSSSDYDNSGNDKDRTFKTIYPPLPSEAYVGKKYGEQKSYVSQKVRHATAFRHSKWVYHCTTVWLECEHK
;
A
#
# COMPACT_ATOMS: atom_id res chain seq x y z
N MET A 1 15.05 26.72 -36.85
CA MET A 1 14.79 25.40 -36.25
C MET A 1 15.36 24.30 -37.14
N LYS A 2 16.00 23.27 -36.52
CA LYS A 2 16.55 22.09 -37.20
C LYS A 2 16.07 20.86 -36.48
N ILE A 3 15.56 19.86 -37.23
CA ILE A 3 15.12 18.56 -36.65
C ILE A 3 16.00 17.49 -37.29
N THR A 4 16.67 16.69 -36.44
CA THR A 4 17.64 15.68 -36.93
C THR A 4 17.20 14.30 -36.42
N ASN A 5 17.06 13.34 -37.33
CA ASN A 5 16.83 11.94 -36.98
C ASN A 5 18.14 11.33 -36.47
N LEU A 6 18.16 10.82 -35.24
CA LEU A 6 19.35 10.30 -34.58
C LEU A 6 19.82 8.97 -35.18
N GLU A 7 18.90 8.12 -35.61
CA GLU A 7 19.23 6.81 -36.18
C GLU A 7 19.92 6.90 -37.53
N LYS A 8 19.52 7.89 -38.32
CA LYS A 8 20.10 8.13 -39.65
C LYS A 8 21.20 9.21 -39.63
N GLY A 9 21.30 10.02 -38.58
CA GLY A 9 22.20 11.16 -38.47
C GLY A 9 21.87 12.29 -39.50
N LEU A 10 20.64 12.35 -39.98
CA LEU A 10 20.24 13.26 -41.06
C LEU A 10 19.16 14.24 -40.59
N ALA A 11 19.35 15.52 -40.94
CA ALA A 11 18.34 16.54 -40.68
C ALA A 11 17.21 16.49 -41.72
N TYR A 12 15.97 16.67 -41.23
CA TYR A 12 14.80 16.82 -42.11
C TYR A 12 14.86 18.11 -42.94
N GLN A 13 14.28 18.04 -44.09
CA GLN A 13 14.03 19.23 -44.93
C GLN A 13 12.69 19.82 -44.50
N LEU A 14 12.72 21.02 -43.93
CA LEU A 14 11.54 21.77 -43.51
C LEU A 14 11.24 22.86 -44.54
N SER A 15 9.98 23.28 -44.63
CA SER A 15 9.57 24.43 -45.42
C SER A 15 10.08 25.73 -44.78
N GLU A 16 10.31 26.77 -45.59
CA GLU A 16 10.70 28.06 -45.05
C GLU A 16 9.63 28.63 -44.13
N GLY A 17 10.04 29.17 -42.97
CA GLY A 17 9.12 29.72 -41.99
C GLY A 17 8.34 28.68 -41.15
N THR A 18 8.69 27.39 -41.23
CA THR A 18 8.08 26.32 -40.40
C THR A 18 8.14 26.67 -38.95
N LYS A 19 6.99 26.60 -38.26
CA LYS A 19 6.84 26.78 -36.85
C LYS A 19 6.35 25.48 -36.24
N LEU A 20 6.82 25.18 -35.03
CA LEU A 20 6.41 24.05 -34.21
C LEU A 20 5.92 24.56 -32.87
N GLU A 21 4.67 24.31 -32.52
CA GLU A 21 4.13 24.65 -31.23
C GLU A 21 4.39 23.47 -30.24
N VAL A 22 5.01 23.80 -29.11
CA VAL A 22 5.27 22.90 -28.03
C VAL A 22 4.26 23.19 -26.92
N GLU A 23 3.63 22.13 -26.39
CA GLU A 23 2.74 22.16 -25.24
C GLU A 23 3.37 21.35 -24.12
N ARG A 24 3.63 22.02 -22.97
CA ARG A 24 4.02 21.40 -21.71
C ARG A 24 2.85 21.44 -20.76
N THR A 25 2.29 20.30 -20.43
CA THR A 25 1.23 20.20 -19.45
C THR A 25 1.82 19.96 -18.07
N ASN A 26 1.18 20.50 -17.04
CA ASN A 26 1.56 20.20 -15.67
C ASN A 26 1.16 18.76 -15.35
N PRO A 27 2.10 17.87 -14.98
CA PRO A 27 1.82 16.46 -14.77
C PRO A 27 0.87 16.20 -13.60
N PHE A 28 0.77 17.11 -12.64
CA PHE A 28 -0.16 16.98 -11.51
C PHE A 28 -1.63 17.22 -11.88
N PHE A 29 -1.89 17.88 -13.00
CA PHE A 29 -3.25 18.25 -13.40
C PHE A 29 -3.68 17.65 -14.73
N ASN A 30 -2.75 17.04 -15.47
CA ASN A 30 -2.99 16.49 -16.78
C ASN A 30 -2.15 15.24 -17.02
N ASP A 31 -2.74 14.22 -17.63
CA ASP A 31 -2.05 12.96 -17.96
C ASP A 31 -1.11 13.04 -19.17
N TYR A 32 -1.05 14.17 -19.84
CA TYR A 32 -0.29 14.35 -21.07
C TYR A 32 1.02 15.07 -20.77
N GLY A 33 2.12 14.38 -20.94
CA GLY A 33 3.45 14.98 -20.85
C GLY A 33 3.72 16.06 -21.92
N GLU A 34 4.99 16.41 -22.11
CA GLU A 34 5.40 17.40 -23.08
C GLU A 34 5.32 16.85 -24.52
N SER A 35 4.58 17.53 -25.37
CA SER A 35 4.39 17.13 -26.77
C SER A 35 4.28 18.33 -27.70
N THR A 36 4.34 18.08 -29.00
CA THR A 36 4.13 19.11 -30.00
C THR A 36 2.80 18.93 -30.71
N THR A 37 2.24 20.05 -31.20
CA THR A 37 1.23 19.96 -32.24
C THR A 37 1.79 19.22 -33.45
N PRO A 38 0.94 18.53 -34.26
CA PRO A 38 1.42 17.88 -35.47
C PRO A 38 2.15 18.84 -36.41
N LEU A 39 3.33 18.44 -36.84
CA LEU A 39 4.11 19.17 -37.81
C LEU A 39 4.01 18.51 -39.18
N ASP A 40 3.59 19.28 -40.18
CA ASP A 40 3.56 18.84 -41.54
C ASP A 40 4.91 19.15 -42.26
N MET A 41 5.60 18.09 -42.59
CA MET A 41 6.86 18.15 -43.31
C MET A 41 6.63 17.78 -44.79
N PRO A 42 7.29 18.44 -45.77
CA PRO A 42 7.15 18.06 -47.16
C PRO A 42 7.64 16.63 -47.40
N ALA A 43 6.93 15.84 -48.18
CA ALA A 43 7.33 14.49 -48.59
C ALA A 43 8.46 14.54 -49.63
N SER A 44 9.55 15.27 -49.31
CA SER A 44 10.75 15.32 -50.16
C SER A 44 11.46 13.95 -50.14
N ASP A 45 12.27 13.67 -51.18
CA ASP A 45 13.02 12.41 -51.24
C ASP A 45 13.88 12.18 -50.00
N ARG A 46 14.44 13.25 -49.45
CA ARG A 46 15.22 13.17 -48.20
C ARG A 46 14.35 12.77 -47.00
N ASN A 47 13.20 13.42 -46.80
CA ASN A 47 12.32 13.12 -45.70
C ASN A 47 11.70 11.71 -45.81
N ARG A 48 11.31 11.34 -47.02
CA ARG A 48 10.83 9.99 -47.36
C ARG A 48 11.87 8.92 -47.03
N MET A 49 13.12 9.13 -47.44
CA MET A 49 14.24 8.22 -47.16
C MET A 49 14.53 8.10 -45.68
N ILE A 50 14.54 9.21 -44.91
CA ILE A 50 14.76 9.19 -43.46
C ILE A 50 13.68 8.38 -42.76
N LEU A 51 12.41 8.54 -43.11
CA LEU A 51 11.25 7.89 -42.53
C LEU A 51 10.92 6.52 -43.15
N GLY A 52 11.73 6.05 -44.11
CA GLY A 52 11.51 4.75 -44.74
C GLY A 52 10.25 4.74 -45.63
N TYR A 53 10.00 5.81 -46.38
CA TYR A 53 8.93 5.95 -47.35
C TYR A 53 7.52 5.71 -46.80
N PRO A 54 7.05 6.49 -45.78
CA PRO A 54 5.78 6.28 -45.10
C PRO A 54 4.56 6.46 -46.03
N ASP A 55 4.71 7.14 -47.12
CA ASP A 55 3.68 7.45 -48.13
C ASP A 55 3.52 6.35 -49.22
N THR A 56 4.20 5.20 -49.06
CA THR A 56 4.14 4.09 -50.03
C THR A 56 2.95 3.20 -49.78
N PHE A 57 2.12 2.96 -50.80
CA PHE A 57 0.99 2.03 -50.73
C PHE A 57 1.44 0.56 -50.51
N GLY A 58 0.70 -0.18 -49.70
CA GLY A 58 0.95 -1.59 -49.48
C GLY A 58 2.19 -1.90 -48.63
N ARG A 59 2.68 -0.94 -47.88
CA ARG A 59 3.75 -1.15 -46.89
C ARG A 59 3.39 -2.25 -45.90
N ARG A 60 4.27 -3.25 -45.76
CA ARG A 60 4.05 -4.38 -44.83
C ARG A 60 4.64 -4.13 -43.44
N GLU A 61 5.59 -3.22 -43.32
CA GLU A 61 6.26 -2.89 -42.06
C GLU A 61 5.46 -1.86 -41.26
N LYS A 62 5.32 -2.06 -39.98
CA LYS A 62 4.73 -1.10 -39.06
C LYS A 62 5.63 0.14 -38.97
N MET A 63 5.03 1.32 -38.93
CA MET A 63 5.79 2.54 -38.65
C MET A 63 6.27 2.49 -37.19
N VAL A 64 7.57 2.62 -37.01
CA VAL A 64 8.20 2.65 -35.68
C VAL A 64 8.50 4.10 -35.32
N ALA A 65 8.26 4.44 -34.05
CA ALA A 65 8.68 5.73 -33.51
C ALA A 65 10.21 5.83 -33.54
N THR A 66 10.75 6.98 -33.92
CA THR A 66 12.21 7.23 -34.07
C THR A 66 12.66 8.33 -33.11
N ASN A 67 13.91 8.27 -32.68
CA ASN A 67 14.51 9.31 -31.85
C ASN A 67 15.04 10.44 -32.73
N VAL A 68 14.73 11.68 -32.35
CA VAL A 68 15.13 12.89 -33.06
C VAL A 68 15.61 13.96 -32.07
N THR A 69 16.38 14.93 -32.57
CA THR A 69 16.68 16.17 -31.84
C THR A 69 15.99 17.35 -32.52
N ILE A 70 15.54 18.29 -31.71
CA ILE A 70 15.03 19.60 -32.13
C ILE A 70 15.98 20.66 -31.59
N GLU A 71 16.52 21.47 -32.51
CA GLU A 71 17.44 22.58 -32.20
C GLU A 71 16.84 23.89 -32.71
N ASP A 72 16.74 24.92 -31.88
CA ASP A 72 16.29 26.26 -32.26
C ASP A 72 16.99 27.33 -31.39
N GLY A 73 18.11 27.84 -31.91
CA GLY A 73 18.98 28.72 -31.15
C GLY A 73 19.61 27.99 -29.96
N GLU A 74 19.33 28.48 -28.74
CA GLU A 74 19.77 27.86 -27.48
C GLU A 74 18.84 26.72 -27.00
N TYR A 75 17.69 26.56 -27.65
CA TYR A 75 16.78 25.47 -27.31
C TYR A 75 17.27 24.18 -27.94
N PHE A 76 17.36 23.15 -27.12
CA PHE A 76 17.71 21.78 -27.51
C PHE A 76 16.83 20.77 -26.81
N ALA A 77 16.19 19.87 -27.55
CA ALA A 77 15.44 18.76 -26.96
C ALA A 77 15.69 17.47 -27.75
N GLN A 78 15.87 16.38 -27.03
CA GLN A 78 15.72 15.03 -27.59
C GLN A 78 14.25 14.62 -27.48
N CYS A 79 13.74 14.02 -28.54
CA CYS A 79 12.32 13.74 -28.69
C CYS A 79 12.10 12.38 -29.32
N ARG A 80 10.94 11.83 -29.11
CA ARG A 80 10.44 10.66 -29.83
C ARG A 80 9.44 11.12 -30.90
N GLN A 81 9.74 10.87 -32.14
CA GLN A 81 8.89 11.21 -33.29
C GLN A 81 7.94 10.06 -33.59
N ILE A 82 6.66 10.39 -33.79
CA ILE A 82 5.64 9.46 -34.29
C ILE A 82 5.05 10.05 -35.58
N VAL A 83 5.06 9.27 -36.64
CA VAL A 83 4.39 9.65 -37.91
C VAL A 83 2.90 9.36 -37.78
N LEU A 84 2.08 10.39 -37.89
CA LEU A 84 0.61 10.29 -37.74
C LEU A 84 -0.05 9.94 -39.08
N SER A 85 0.39 10.59 -40.15
CA SER A 85 -0.11 10.36 -41.50
C SER A 85 0.93 10.75 -42.56
N ALA A 86 0.80 10.18 -43.75
CA ALA A 86 1.63 10.55 -44.91
C ALA A 86 0.77 10.60 -46.16
N GLN A 87 0.78 11.72 -46.84
CA GLN A 87 0.10 11.89 -48.09
C GLN A 87 1.09 11.64 -49.25
N HIS A 88 0.71 10.77 -50.15
CA HIS A 88 1.56 10.45 -51.30
C HIS A 88 1.90 11.72 -52.12
N HIS A 89 3.18 12.03 -52.25
CA HIS A 89 3.72 13.27 -52.83
C HIS A 89 3.23 14.60 -52.21
N GLY A 90 2.68 14.52 -50.98
CA GLY A 90 2.20 15.68 -50.26
C GLY A 90 3.01 15.97 -49.00
N ASN A 91 2.34 15.98 -47.83
CA ASN A 91 2.98 16.20 -46.55
C ASN A 91 3.03 14.93 -45.72
N ILE A 92 4.03 14.84 -44.83
CA ILE A 92 4.15 13.83 -43.78
C ILE A 92 3.91 14.56 -42.47
N SER A 93 2.82 14.17 -41.75
CA SER A 93 2.46 14.73 -40.48
C SER A 93 3.10 13.92 -39.37
N SER A 94 3.78 14.58 -38.44
CA SER A 94 4.46 13.95 -37.31
C SER A 94 4.25 14.74 -36.03
N SER A 95 4.08 14.04 -34.91
CA SER A 95 4.16 14.61 -33.55
C SER A 95 5.45 14.20 -32.86
N PHE A 96 5.93 15.08 -31.98
CA PHE A 96 7.14 14.86 -31.21
C PHE A 96 6.79 14.87 -29.74
N TYR A 97 7.20 13.83 -29.04
CA TYR A 97 7.06 13.66 -27.58
C TYR A 97 8.39 13.97 -26.93
N ILE A 98 8.39 14.90 -25.99
CA ILE A 98 9.58 15.47 -25.37
C ILE A 98 9.59 15.03 -23.91
N ASN A 99 10.76 14.79 -23.29
CA ASN A 99 10.92 14.47 -21.87
C ASN A 99 9.88 13.43 -21.36
N ASP A 100 9.02 13.82 -20.43
CA ASP A 100 8.00 12.92 -19.85
C ASP A 100 7.09 12.31 -20.93
N GLY A 101 6.73 13.07 -21.94
CA GLY A 101 5.95 12.54 -23.06
C GLY A 101 6.68 11.44 -23.82
N SER A 102 8.00 11.55 -23.97
CA SER A 102 8.85 10.50 -24.56
C SER A 102 8.84 9.25 -23.67
N PHE A 103 9.09 9.41 -22.38
CA PHE A 103 9.09 8.30 -21.42
C PHE A 103 7.75 7.57 -21.39
N TYR A 104 6.63 8.29 -21.19
CA TYR A 104 5.30 7.69 -21.15
C TYR A 104 4.93 6.99 -22.46
N SER A 105 5.39 7.49 -23.60
CA SER A 105 5.18 6.80 -24.88
C SER A 105 5.94 5.46 -25.00
N LYS A 106 7.05 5.30 -24.28
CA LYS A 106 7.86 4.06 -24.27
C LYS A 106 7.25 2.98 -23.39
N ILE A 107 6.63 3.35 -22.26
CA ILE A 107 6.13 2.40 -21.25
C ILE A 107 4.72 1.86 -21.52
N GLN A 108 3.97 2.49 -22.43
CA GLN A 108 2.62 2.05 -22.76
C GLN A 108 2.60 0.58 -23.21
N ASN A 109 1.72 -0.21 -22.63
CA ASN A 109 1.53 -1.63 -22.95
C ASN A 109 2.74 -2.55 -22.71
N VAL A 110 3.77 -2.10 -22.00
CA VAL A 110 4.90 -2.95 -21.60
C VAL A 110 4.56 -3.62 -20.28
N LYS A 111 4.62 -4.95 -20.24
CA LYS A 111 4.38 -5.70 -19.01
C LYS A 111 5.59 -5.62 -18.07
N LEU A 112 5.35 -5.41 -16.78
CA LEU A 112 6.41 -5.27 -15.78
C LEU A 112 7.31 -6.52 -15.72
N LYS A 113 6.73 -7.71 -15.74
CA LYS A 113 7.45 -8.99 -15.74
C LYS A 113 8.42 -9.13 -16.91
N SER A 114 8.07 -8.59 -18.10
CA SER A 114 8.94 -8.69 -19.29
C SER A 114 10.27 -7.95 -19.15
N LEU A 115 10.39 -7.01 -18.22
CA LEU A 115 11.65 -6.32 -17.95
C LEU A 115 12.67 -7.18 -17.20
N PHE A 116 12.22 -8.29 -16.64
CA PHE A 116 13.01 -9.20 -15.81
C PHE A 116 13.01 -10.63 -16.37
N GLU A 117 12.54 -10.81 -17.60
CA GLU A 117 12.41 -12.12 -18.25
C GLU A 117 13.74 -12.89 -18.23
N GLY A 118 13.72 -14.13 -17.68
CA GLY A 118 14.87 -14.99 -17.57
C GLY A 118 15.89 -14.60 -16.51
N GLU A 119 15.69 -13.54 -15.74
CA GLU A 119 16.57 -13.17 -14.63
C GLU A 119 16.25 -14.02 -13.39
N MET A 120 17.31 -14.54 -12.76
CA MET A 120 17.21 -15.37 -11.54
C MET A 120 17.92 -14.70 -10.38
N VAL A 121 17.46 -15.00 -9.17
CA VAL A 121 18.18 -14.61 -7.95
C VAL A 121 19.51 -15.37 -7.90
N PRO A 122 20.64 -14.67 -7.81
CA PRO A 122 21.96 -15.32 -7.80
C PRO A 122 22.14 -16.25 -6.60
N GLY A 123 22.81 -17.41 -6.81
CA GLY A 123 23.12 -18.36 -5.74
C GLY A 123 21.98 -19.26 -5.32
N CYS A 124 20.91 -19.34 -6.13
CA CYS A 124 19.75 -20.21 -5.94
C CYS A 124 19.71 -21.26 -7.09
N SER A 125 20.29 -22.42 -6.89
CA SER A 125 20.35 -23.52 -7.88
C SER A 125 19.73 -24.82 -7.38
N THR A 126 19.36 -24.88 -6.11
CA THR A 126 18.64 -25.98 -5.46
C THR A 126 17.59 -25.43 -4.50
N VAL A 127 16.59 -26.22 -4.15
CA VAL A 127 15.54 -25.81 -3.17
C VAL A 127 16.18 -25.40 -1.84
N GLU A 128 17.18 -26.14 -1.38
CA GLU A 128 17.89 -25.84 -0.13
C GLU A 128 18.63 -24.50 -0.20
N GLU A 129 19.31 -24.22 -1.31
CA GLU A 129 19.97 -22.92 -1.51
C GLU A 129 18.96 -21.78 -1.56
N CYS A 130 17.81 -21.96 -2.20
CA CYS A 130 16.71 -20.99 -2.19
C CYS A 130 16.18 -20.75 -0.78
N ILE A 131 15.97 -21.79 0.03
CA ILE A 131 15.54 -21.67 1.42
C ILE A 131 16.62 -20.95 2.24
N ASN A 132 17.90 -21.27 2.05
CA ASN A 132 19.01 -20.60 2.73
C ASN A 132 19.11 -19.12 2.34
N PHE A 133 18.87 -18.78 1.08
CA PHE A 133 18.72 -17.40 0.65
C PHE A 133 17.59 -16.72 1.42
N CYS A 134 16.39 -17.31 1.50
CA CYS A 134 15.27 -16.76 2.27
C CYS A 134 15.60 -16.60 3.75
N ARG A 135 16.32 -17.54 4.37
CA ARG A 135 16.82 -17.42 5.76
C ARG A 135 17.74 -16.21 5.93
N SER A 136 18.58 -15.92 4.93
CA SER A 136 19.49 -14.77 4.96
C SER A 136 18.79 -13.42 4.89
N LEU A 137 17.53 -13.39 4.43
CA LEU A 137 16.71 -12.17 4.36
C LEU A 137 16.16 -11.76 5.73
N ILE A 138 16.09 -12.70 6.68
CA ILE A 138 15.61 -12.39 8.03
C ILE A 138 16.48 -11.29 8.65
N GLY A 139 15.85 -10.19 9.05
CA GLY A 139 16.53 -9.02 9.58
C GLY A 139 16.72 -7.87 8.60
N GLY A 140 16.19 -7.98 7.37
CA GLY A 140 16.07 -6.86 6.43
C GLY A 140 17.39 -6.28 5.92
N ARG A 141 18.48 -7.06 5.89
CA ARG A 141 19.81 -6.61 5.49
C ARG A 141 20.04 -6.59 3.98
N ASN A 142 19.16 -7.24 3.22
CA ASN A 142 19.28 -7.31 1.77
C ASN A 142 18.71 -6.02 1.15
N GLU A 143 19.41 -5.48 0.15
CA GLU A 143 19.00 -4.23 -0.52
C GLU A 143 17.85 -4.43 -1.50
N ASN A 144 17.68 -5.64 -2.06
CA ASN A 144 16.73 -5.91 -3.13
C ASN A 144 15.52 -6.75 -2.68
N TYR A 145 15.64 -7.48 -1.57
CA TYR A 145 14.62 -8.44 -1.11
C TYR A 145 14.40 -8.35 0.39
N ASP A 146 13.20 -8.74 0.80
CA ASP A 146 12.84 -8.95 2.20
C ASP A 146 11.90 -10.14 2.35
N ILE A 147 11.63 -10.57 3.59
CA ILE A 147 10.73 -11.69 3.86
C ILE A 147 10.07 -11.54 5.23
N PHE A 148 8.76 -11.74 5.28
CA PHE A 148 7.99 -11.77 6.52
C PHE A 148 6.69 -12.56 6.32
N PRO A 149 6.05 -13.06 7.39
CA PRO A 149 4.81 -13.82 7.31
C PRO A 149 3.63 -12.96 6.88
N VAL A 150 2.79 -13.51 5.98
CA VAL A 150 1.49 -12.94 5.58
C VAL A 150 0.43 -14.03 5.55
N LEU A 151 -0.84 -13.64 5.74
CA LEU A 151 -1.98 -14.55 5.69
C LEU A 151 -2.54 -14.66 4.27
N LEU A 152 -2.89 -15.87 3.89
CA LEU A 152 -3.56 -16.22 2.64
C LEU A 152 -4.95 -16.79 2.93
N THR A 153 -5.87 -16.62 2.01
CA THR A 153 -7.16 -17.32 2.03
C THR A 153 -6.93 -18.80 1.75
N ASP A 154 -7.62 -19.65 2.51
CA ASP A 154 -7.81 -21.04 2.14
C ASP A 154 -8.99 -21.16 1.17
N ASP A 155 -8.78 -21.79 -0.01
CA ASP A 155 -9.81 -21.97 -1.04
C ASP A 155 -10.96 -22.92 -0.62
N SER A 156 -10.91 -23.48 0.58
CA SER A 156 -11.93 -24.40 1.08
C SER A 156 -13.31 -23.76 1.30
N GLY A 157 -13.48 -22.45 1.08
CA GLY A 157 -14.76 -21.74 1.19
C GLY A 157 -15.40 -21.76 2.59
N LEU A 158 -14.73 -22.32 3.58
CA LEU A 158 -15.15 -22.36 4.96
C LEU A 158 -14.57 -21.18 5.71
N ASP A 159 -15.31 -20.10 5.73
CA ASP A 159 -15.05 -18.90 6.54
C ASP A 159 -15.22 -19.21 8.05
N THR A 160 -14.48 -20.18 8.54
CA THR A 160 -14.51 -20.58 9.95
C THR A 160 -13.48 -19.85 10.80
N GLY A 161 -12.83 -18.80 10.28
CA GLY A 161 -11.93 -17.94 11.06
C GLY A 161 -10.62 -18.61 11.56
N TYR A 162 -10.37 -19.87 11.19
CA TYR A 162 -9.25 -20.67 11.68
C TYR A 162 -8.36 -21.29 10.57
N ASN A 163 -8.75 -21.17 9.31
CA ASN A 163 -8.12 -21.87 8.20
C ASN A 163 -7.26 -20.97 7.29
N PHE A 164 -6.64 -19.95 7.85
CA PHE A 164 -5.66 -19.18 7.09
C PHE A 164 -4.39 -19.98 6.86
N LYS A 165 -3.93 -20.00 5.61
CA LYS A 165 -2.56 -20.41 5.28
C LYS A 165 -1.63 -19.22 5.48
N ILE A 166 -0.41 -19.49 5.90
CA ILE A 166 0.59 -18.45 6.17
C ILE A 166 1.74 -18.64 5.20
N LEU A 167 1.90 -17.67 4.28
CA LEU A 167 3.11 -17.56 3.47
C LEU A 167 4.25 -17.05 4.36
N ASN A 168 5.43 -17.62 4.22
CA ASN A 168 6.60 -17.29 5.03
C ASN A 168 6.41 -17.50 6.55
N ALA A 169 5.62 -18.50 6.94
CA ALA A 169 5.47 -18.84 8.34
C ALA A 169 6.85 -19.09 8.97
N TYR A 170 7.28 -18.21 9.86
CA TYR A 170 8.60 -18.25 10.51
C TYR A 170 8.44 -18.38 12.02
N GLY A 171 8.98 -19.47 12.57
CA GLY A 171 8.79 -19.75 13.99
C GLY A 171 9.51 -21.01 14.43
N ARG A 172 9.27 -21.42 15.68
CA ARG A 172 9.80 -22.67 16.21
C ARG A 172 8.98 -23.84 15.68
N VAL A 173 9.65 -24.77 14.99
CA VAL A 173 9.03 -25.97 14.45
C VAL A 173 9.35 -27.15 15.38
N LYS A 174 8.30 -27.76 15.94
CA LYS A 174 8.43 -28.94 16.78
C LYS A 174 7.75 -30.14 16.13
N GLN A 175 8.49 -31.23 15.99
CA GLN A 175 7.90 -32.49 15.58
C GLN A 175 7.00 -33.02 16.70
N LEU A 176 5.75 -33.32 16.39
CA LEU A 176 4.82 -33.93 17.31
C LEU A 176 5.05 -35.44 17.35
N GLU A 177 4.72 -36.04 18.51
CA GLU A 177 4.74 -37.51 18.61
C GLU A 177 3.77 -38.13 17.58
N ALA A 178 4.22 -39.19 16.90
CA ALA A 178 3.42 -39.91 15.93
C ALA A 178 2.16 -40.47 16.63
N LYS A 179 1.00 -40.04 16.17
CA LYS A 179 -0.29 -40.57 16.64
C LYS A 179 -0.78 -41.61 15.67
N LYS A 180 -1.58 -42.58 16.15
CA LYS A 180 -2.31 -43.48 15.29
C LYS A 180 -3.74 -42.97 15.12
N ILE A 181 -4.23 -42.98 13.90
CA ILE A 181 -5.60 -42.57 13.53
C ILE A 181 -6.36 -43.79 12.95
N TRP A 182 -7.68 -43.77 13.16
CA TRP A 182 -8.55 -44.74 12.51
C TRP A 182 -8.86 -44.26 11.10
N GLN A 183 -8.45 -45.04 10.09
CA GLN A 183 -8.75 -44.78 8.69
C GLN A 183 -9.78 -45.79 8.17
N PHE A 184 -10.73 -45.35 7.34
CA PHE A 184 -11.72 -46.19 6.71
C PHE A 184 -11.09 -47.02 5.60
N LYS A 185 -11.38 -48.35 5.57
CA LYS A 185 -10.88 -49.23 4.54
C LYS A 185 -11.82 -49.34 3.33
N ASP A 186 -11.26 -49.39 2.15
CA ASP A 186 -12.00 -49.84 0.95
C ASP A 186 -12.48 -51.24 1.16
N GLY A 187 -13.81 -51.41 1.29
CA GLY A 187 -14.43 -52.71 1.60
C GLY A 187 -15.12 -52.77 2.96
N GLY A 188 -15.11 -51.71 3.72
CA GLY A 188 -15.79 -51.52 5.01
C GLY A 188 -14.92 -51.85 6.23
N GLY A 189 -15.14 -51.08 7.29
CA GLY A 189 -14.41 -51.15 8.54
C GLY A 189 -13.30 -50.09 8.67
N TYR A 190 -12.75 -49.97 9.87
CA TYR A 190 -11.67 -49.02 10.20
C TYR A 190 -10.41 -49.77 10.57
N GLU A 191 -9.25 -49.25 10.17
CA GLU A 191 -7.95 -49.73 10.63
C GLU A 191 -7.20 -48.60 11.33
N LEU A 192 -6.33 -48.99 12.25
CA LEU A 192 -5.47 -48.05 12.97
C LEU A 192 -4.16 -47.91 12.17
N VAL A 193 -4.01 -46.79 11.52
CA VAL A 193 -2.81 -46.46 10.72
C VAL A 193 -1.97 -45.39 11.45
N ASP A 194 -0.69 -45.35 11.16
CA ASP A 194 0.15 -44.27 11.65
C ASP A 194 -0.29 -42.96 11.00
N ALA A 195 -0.63 -41.97 11.78
CA ALA A 195 -0.92 -40.65 11.24
C ALA A 195 0.33 -40.09 10.53
N PRO A 196 0.15 -39.36 9.44
CA PRO A 196 1.26 -38.63 8.84
C PRO A 196 2.00 -37.83 9.92
N GLN A 197 3.33 -37.76 9.79
CA GLN A 197 4.14 -37.05 10.76
C GLN A 197 3.65 -35.60 10.88
N ALA A 198 3.11 -35.24 12.03
CA ALA A 198 2.61 -33.91 12.30
C ALA A 198 3.69 -33.05 12.94
N TYR A 199 3.68 -31.77 12.61
CA TYR A 199 4.54 -30.76 13.21
C TYR A 199 3.67 -29.67 13.79
N ALA A 200 4.09 -29.11 14.92
CA ALA A 200 3.51 -27.90 15.48
C ALA A 200 4.44 -26.72 15.12
N TRP A 201 3.82 -25.62 14.81
CA TRP A 201 4.52 -24.37 14.60
C TRP A 201 4.05 -23.33 15.61
N THR A 202 5.01 -22.61 16.21
CA THR A 202 4.73 -21.56 17.19
C THR A 202 5.58 -20.35 16.87
N LEU A 203 5.03 -19.15 17.11
CA LEU A 203 5.79 -17.91 16.98
C LEU A 203 7.04 -17.95 17.86
N CYS A 204 8.19 -17.58 17.33
CA CYS A 204 9.40 -17.43 18.09
C CYS A 204 9.33 -16.17 18.95
N LYS A 205 9.64 -16.33 20.25
CA LYS A 205 9.88 -15.21 21.15
C LYS A 205 11.37 -14.83 21.19
N ASP A 206 12.24 -15.83 21.02
CA ASP A 206 13.70 -15.72 21.07
C ASP A 206 14.33 -16.40 19.85
N SER A 207 15.50 -15.92 19.42
CA SER A 207 16.09 -16.18 18.09
C SER A 207 16.65 -17.59 17.84
N ASP A 208 16.72 -18.48 18.82
CA ASP A 208 17.71 -19.57 18.73
C ASP A 208 17.26 -20.82 17.99
N ASP A 209 15.97 -21.03 17.71
CA ASP A 209 15.48 -22.22 17.01
C ASP A 209 14.35 -21.94 16.01
N CYS A 210 14.36 -20.78 15.37
CA CYS A 210 13.33 -20.39 14.43
C CYS A 210 13.70 -20.76 13.01
N ASP A 211 12.72 -21.31 12.25
CA ASP A 211 12.86 -21.59 10.84
C ASP A 211 11.52 -21.42 10.12
N PHE A 212 11.57 -21.46 8.79
CA PHE A 212 10.35 -21.46 8.00
C PHE A 212 9.62 -22.79 8.12
N TRP A 213 8.31 -22.72 8.34
CA TRP A 213 7.45 -23.91 8.31
C TRP A 213 7.55 -24.64 6.96
N GLY A 214 7.69 -23.88 5.87
CA GLY A 214 7.88 -24.40 4.51
C GLY A 214 9.23 -25.07 4.25
N ALA A 215 10.20 -25.01 5.16
CA ALA A 215 11.51 -25.63 5.01
C ALA A 215 11.50 -27.14 5.30
N ILE A 216 10.39 -27.70 5.78
CA ILE A 216 10.25 -29.12 6.09
C ILE A 216 9.17 -29.79 5.24
N PRO A 217 9.32 -31.10 4.92
CA PRO A 217 8.25 -31.86 4.30
C PRO A 217 7.04 -31.96 5.23
N ARG A 218 5.84 -31.82 4.67
CA ARG A 218 4.60 -31.87 5.46
C ARG A 218 3.42 -32.36 4.65
N VAL A 219 2.37 -32.74 5.34
CA VAL A 219 1.07 -33.06 4.70
C VAL A 219 0.11 -31.91 5.00
N GLU A 220 -0.51 -31.38 3.95
CA GLU A 220 -1.61 -30.43 4.05
C GLU A 220 -2.89 -31.05 3.47
N TYR A 221 -4.03 -30.60 3.98
CA TYR A 221 -5.33 -31.00 3.46
C TYR A 221 -5.89 -29.89 2.58
N VAL A 222 -6.13 -30.19 1.31
CA VAL A 222 -6.81 -29.30 0.37
C VAL A 222 -8.12 -30.01 -0.01
N ASN A 223 -9.25 -29.38 0.28
CA ASN A 223 -10.59 -29.99 0.10
C ASN A 223 -10.69 -31.40 0.70
N GLU A 224 -10.21 -31.56 1.95
CA GLU A 224 -10.15 -32.86 2.66
C GLU A 224 -9.22 -33.93 2.09
N ILE A 225 -8.52 -33.63 0.99
CA ILE A 225 -7.56 -34.54 0.35
C ILE A 225 -6.16 -34.28 0.93
N PRO A 226 -5.49 -35.28 1.51
CA PRO A 226 -4.13 -35.12 2.01
C PRO A 226 -3.13 -34.99 0.85
N ILE A 227 -2.40 -33.90 0.79
CA ILE A 227 -1.35 -33.63 -0.18
C ILE A 227 -0.01 -33.59 0.54
N SER A 228 0.97 -34.37 0.08
CA SER A 228 2.33 -34.29 0.56
C SER A 228 3.06 -33.16 -0.12
N LEU A 229 3.59 -32.21 0.66
CA LEU A 229 4.36 -31.09 0.19
C LEU A 229 5.84 -31.28 0.54
N ASP A 230 6.69 -31.19 -0.47
CA ASP A 230 8.13 -31.13 -0.31
C ASP A 230 8.57 -29.74 0.27
N PRO A 231 9.79 -29.61 0.79
CA PRO A 231 10.33 -28.29 1.20
C PRO A 231 10.30 -27.28 0.07
N GLY A 232 10.03 -26.02 0.41
CA GLY A 232 9.98 -24.89 -0.55
C GLY A 232 8.59 -24.33 -0.79
N TYR A 233 7.52 -25.08 -0.51
CA TYR A 233 6.16 -24.53 -0.57
C TYR A 233 5.87 -23.57 0.56
N TYR A 234 5.12 -22.50 0.27
CA TYR A 234 4.76 -21.41 1.19
C TYR A 234 5.97 -20.63 1.71
N ILE A 235 7.03 -20.55 0.90
CA ILE A 235 8.14 -19.61 1.10
C ILE A 235 8.31 -18.81 -0.17
N SER A 236 8.23 -17.48 -0.06
CA SER A 236 8.41 -16.57 -1.20
C SER A 236 9.00 -15.26 -0.71
N PRO A 237 10.16 -14.84 -1.21
CA PRO A 237 10.72 -13.54 -0.87
C PRO A 237 9.92 -12.42 -1.53
N PHE A 238 9.89 -11.25 -0.90
CA PHE A 238 9.31 -10.03 -1.43
C PHE A 238 10.39 -9.12 -2.00
N ILE A 239 10.10 -8.51 -3.14
CA ILE A 239 11.05 -7.65 -3.83
C ILE A 239 10.89 -6.19 -3.39
N ARG A 240 12.01 -5.48 -3.20
CA ARG A 240 12.00 -4.06 -2.83
C ARG A 240 11.41 -3.21 -3.96
N ALA A 241 10.45 -2.35 -3.62
CA ALA A 241 9.80 -1.47 -4.59
C ALA A 241 10.80 -0.51 -5.26
N ASN A 242 11.77 0.01 -4.50
CA ASN A 242 12.82 0.88 -5.02
C ASN A 242 13.75 0.17 -6.02
N TYR A 243 14.03 -1.12 -5.80
CA TYR A 243 14.81 -1.90 -6.76
C TYR A 243 14.06 -2.04 -8.09
N VAL A 244 12.77 -2.33 -8.04
CA VAL A 244 11.93 -2.44 -9.25
C VAL A 244 11.82 -1.09 -9.95
N LEU A 245 11.58 0.01 -9.23
CA LEU A 245 11.55 1.36 -9.79
C LEU A 245 12.86 1.70 -10.53
N LYS A 246 14.01 1.52 -9.89
CA LYS A 246 15.32 1.77 -10.52
C LYS A 246 15.52 0.93 -11.78
N ARG A 247 15.11 -0.34 -11.76
CA ARG A 247 15.22 -1.24 -12.92
C ARG A 247 14.31 -0.82 -14.07
N VAL A 248 13.08 -0.38 -13.77
CA VAL A 248 12.14 0.16 -14.76
C VAL A 248 12.78 1.33 -15.50
N PHE A 249 13.22 2.35 -14.78
CA PHE A 249 13.83 3.52 -15.42
C PHE A 249 15.09 3.18 -16.20
N LYS A 250 15.96 2.33 -15.64
CA LYS A 250 17.19 1.87 -16.32
C LYS A 250 16.91 1.12 -17.61
N HIS A 251 15.87 0.29 -17.65
CA HIS A 251 15.46 -0.43 -18.86
C HIS A 251 15.11 0.53 -20.02
N PHE A 252 14.45 1.64 -19.70
CA PHE A 252 14.08 2.65 -20.68
C PHE A 252 15.17 3.70 -20.94
N GLY A 253 16.35 3.53 -20.34
CA GLY A 253 17.53 4.37 -20.59
C GLY A 253 17.65 5.59 -19.68
N TYR A 254 16.94 5.62 -18.53
CA TYR A 254 17.04 6.70 -17.55
C TYR A 254 17.70 6.22 -16.27
N ASP A 255 18.38 7.12 -15.57
CA ASP A 255 18.91 6.92 -14.24
C ASP A 255 18.02 7.62 -13.21
N LEU A 256 17.29 6.82 -12.43
CA LEU A 256 16.42 7.36 -11.38
C LEU A 256 17.29 7.89 -10.23
N GLN A 257 17.19 9.19 -10.00
CA GLN A 257 17.95 9.87 -8.96
C GLN A 257 17.46 9.49 -7.56
N ASP A 258 18.31 9.74 -6.56
CA ASP A 258 17.93 9.57 -5.17
C ASP A 258 16.75 10.49 -4.83
N ASN A 259 15.75 9.94 -4.17
CA ASN A 259 14.46 10.58 -3.98
C ASN A 259 13.88 10.25 -2.61
N PHE A 260 12.70 10.76 -2.32
CA PHE A 260 11.99 10.51 -1.06
C PHE A 260 11.88 9.01 -0.73
N PHE A 261 11.54 8.16 -1.70
CA PHE A 261 11.37 6.72 -1.45
C PHE A 261 12.69 5.99 -1.18
N THR A 262 13.82 6.52 -1.62
CA THR A 262 15.14 5.91 -1.33
C THR A 262 15.77 6.43 -0.04
N GLN A 263 15.34 7.60 0.46
CA GLN A 263 15.98 8.29 1.57
C GLN A 263 15.13 8.36 2.85
N THR A 264 13.84 7.99 2.78
CA THR A 264 12.91 8.15 3.90
C THR A 264 12.49 6.78 4.44
N GLU A 265 12.73 6.52 5.73
CA GLU A 265 12.15 5.38 6.41
C GLU A 265 10.64 5.58 6.60
N PRO A 266 9.77 4.58 6.31
CA PRO A 266 10.07 3.19 5.94
C PRO A 266 10.07 2.92 4.41
N PHE A 267 9.98 3.94 3.57
CA PHE A 267 9.88 3.80 2.11
C PHE A 267 11.15 3.21 1.48
N ASP A 268 12.32 3.47 2.08
CA ASP A 268 13.58 2.89 1.65
C ASP A 268 13.58 1.35 1.67
N LYS A 269 12.74 0.77 2.53
CA LYS A 269 12.57 -0.69 2.68
C LYS A 269 11.23 -1.22 2.17
N MET A 270 10.37 -0.38 1.61
CA MET A 270 9.06 -0.79 1.11
C MET A 270 9.17 -1.92 0.09
N VAL A 271 8.29 -2.92 0.21
CA VAL A 271 8.28 -4.09 -0.66
C VAL A 271 7.00 -4.21 -1.46
N LEU A 272 7.11 -4.90 -2.60
CA LEU A 272 5.98 -5.50 -3.30
C LEU A 272 5.74 -6.89 -2.71
N VAL A 273 4.58 -7.08 -2.11
CA VAL A 273 4.17 -8.36 -1.56
C VAL A 273 3.59 -9.21 -2.69
N ASN A 274 4.02 -10.46 -2.80
CA ASN A 274 3.46 -11.42 -3.74
C ASN A 274 2.69 -12.52 -2.99
N ASN A 275 1.81 -13.24 -3.71
CA ASN A 275 0.99 -14.31 -3.19
C ASN A 275 1.36 -15.71 -3.74
N VAL A 276 2.50 -15.84 -4.39
CA VAL A 276 2.93 -17.08 -5.04
C VAL A 276 3.52 -18.04 -4.00
N ILE A 277 2.94 -19.26 -3.90
CA ILE A 277 3.28 -20.21 -2.82
C ILE A 277 4.39 -21.20 -3.16
N ASP A 278 4.73 -21.37 -4.44
CA ASP A 278 5.62 -22.42 -4.94
C ASP A 278 6.83 -21.90 -5.73
N VAL A 279 7.28 -20.68 -5.41
CA VAL A 279 8.41 -20.01 -6.09
C VAL A 279 9.71 -20.80 -5.98
N LEU A 280 9.94 -21.51 -4.84
CA LEU A 280 11.21 -22.17 -4.56
C LEU A 280 11.28 -23.63 -5.05
N VAL A 281 10.14 -24.26 -5.34
CA VAL A 281 10.06 -25.73 -5.54
C VAL A 281 10.82 -26.23 -6.75
N ASN A 282 11.09 -25.37 -7.72
CA ASN A 282 11.89 -25.72 -8.91
C ASN A 282 13.40 -25.56 -8.70
N GLY A 283 13.85 -25.24 -7.49
CA GLY A 283 15.27 -25.07 -7.13
C GLY A 283 15.91 -23.78 -7.66
N HIS A 284 15.12 -22.82 -8.11
CA HIS A 284 15.58 -21.48 -8.51
C HIS A 284 14.46 -20.46 -8.25
N ILE A 285 14.82 -19.20 -8.13
CA ILE A 285 13.87 -18.10 -7.96
C ILE A 285 13.98 -17.19 -9.16
N ARG A 286 12.97 -17.13 -10.01
CA ARG A 286 12.91 -16.18 -11.12
C ARG A 286 12.34 -14.87 -10.60
N ILE A 287 12.97 -13.75 -10.95
CA ILE A 287 12.54 -12.44 -10.48
C ILE A 287 11.13 -12.11 -11.00
N GLU A 288 10.82 -12.52 -12.23
CA GLU A 288 9.49 -12.32 -12.83
C GLU A 288 8.35 -12.97 -12.02
N ASP A 289 8.62 -14.08 -11.30
CA ASP A 289 7.62 -14.77 -10.48
C ASP A 289 7.30 -14.02 -9.16
N LEU A 290 8.16 -13.08 -8.76
CA LEU A 290 7.97 -12.24 -7.58
C LEU A 290 7.23 -10.93 -7.86
N LEU A 291 6.97 -10.63 -9.14
CA LEU A 291 6.42 -9.35 -9.60
C LEU A 291 4.91 -9.45 -9.86
N PRO A 292 4.19 -8.34 -9.71
CA PRO A 292 2.77 -8.31 -10.05
C PRO A 292 2.52 -8.38 -11.57
N ASP A 293 1.33 -8.90 -11.94
CA ASP A 293 0.88 -9.07 -13.33
C ASP A 293 0.27 -7.79 -13.90
N VAL A 294 1.05 -6.72 -13.95
CA VAL A 294 0.58 -5.40 -14.39
C VAL A 294 1.47 -4.82 -15.50
N THR A 295 0.99 -3.77 -16.14
CA THR A 295 1.84 -2.97 -17.03
C THR A 295 2.79 -2.09 -16.23
N VAL A 296 3.87 -1.64 -16.86
CA VAL A 296 4.77 -0.64 -16.25
C VAL A 296 4.01 0.66 -15.94
N SER A 297 3.08 1.05 -16.81
CA SER A 297 2.24 2.22 -16.59
C SER A 297 1.38 2.10 -15.33
N ASP A 298 0.73 0.94 -15.11
CA ASP A 298 -0.08 0.70 -13.92
C ASP A 298 0.79 0.66 -12.66
N PHE A 299 1.95 -0.01 -12.73
CA PHE A 299 2.91 -0.05 -11.63
C PHE A 299 3.36 1.35 -11.20
N LEU A 300 3.78 2.20 -12.14
CA LEU A 300 4.13 3.60 -11.85
C LEU A 300 2.90 4.40 -11.41
N GLY A 301 1.73 4.07 -11.96
CA GLY A 301 0.43 4.65 -11.59
C GLY A 301 0.09 4.46 -10.11
N VAL A 302 0.50 3.35 -9.50
CA VAL A 302 0.35 3.14 -8.05
C VAL A 302 1.09 4.23 -7.27
N PHE A 303 2.35 4.48 -7.59
CA PHE A 303 3.15 5.51 -6.90
C PHE A 303 2.60 6.92 -7.16
N ARG A 304 2.32 7.25 -8.42
CA ARG A 304 1.78 8.55 -8.80
C ARG A 304 0.50 8.87 -8.05
N LYS A 305 -0.46 7.95 -8.09
CA LYS A 305 -1.77 8.14 -7.52
C LYS A 305 -1.80 7.95 -6.01
N LYS A 306 -1.03 7.02 -5.43
CA LYS A 306 -1.02 6.80 -3.98
C LYS A 306 -0.33 7.95 -3.24
N PHE A 307 0.79 8.42 -3.75
CA PHE A 307 1.63 9.40 -3.05
C PHE A 307 1.54 10.81 -3.62
N CYS A 308 0.59 11.08 -4.53
CA CYS A 308 0.42 12.39 -5.16
C CYS A 308 1.75 12.95 -5.69
N CYS A 309 2.47 12.12 -6.45
CA CYS A 309 3.77 12.45 -7.01
C CYS A 309 3.80 12.19 -8.53
N GLU A 310 4.79 12.74 -9.20
CA GLU A 310 5.01 12.56 -10.61
C GLU A 310 6.46 12.20 -10.91
N PHE A 311 6.64 11.36 -11.94
CA PHE A 311 7.95 11.01 -12.47
C PHE A 311 8.29 11.99 -13.59
N VAL A 312 9.36 12.74 -13.41
CA VAL A 312 9.84 13.73 -14.37
C VAL A 312 11.13 13.23 -14.97
N SER A 313 11.17 13.08 -16.28
CA SER A 313 12.33 12.59 -17.02
C SER A 313 12.95 13.68 -17.89
N ASP A 314 14.26 13.65 -18.01
CA ASP A 314 15.03 14.50 -18.92
C ASP A 314 15.75 13.62 -19.95
N GLU A 315 15.30 13.70 -21.20
CA GLU A 315 15.89 12.94 -22.31
C GLU A 315 17.31 13.41 -22.66
N SER A 316 17.71 14.62 -22.31
CA SER A 316 19.04 15.14 -22.62
C SER A 316 20.11 14.64 -21.66
N THR A 317 19.75 14.48 -20.39
CA THR A 317 20.63 13.98 -19.32
C THR A 317 20.43 12.49 -19.06
N HIS A 318 19.36 11.90 -19.58
CA HIS A 318 18.94 10.53 -19.28
C HIS A 318 18.70 10.29 -17.79
N THR A 319 18.18 11.30 -17.08
CA THR A 319 17.84 11.21 -15.67
C THR A 319 16.33 11.22 -15.46
N ALA A 320 15.88 10.69 -14.35
CA ALA A 320 14.49 10.79 -13.89
C ALA A 320 14.46 11.14 -12.41
N ASP A 321 13.49 11.99 -12.03
CA ASP A 321 13.24 12.42 -10.67
C ASP A 321 11.80 12.15 -10.28
N ILE A 322 11.55 12.07 -8.96
CA ILE A 322 10.21 11.97 -8.39
C ILE A 322 9.88 13.28 -7.68
N ILE A 323 8.80 13.92 -8.10
CA ILE A 323 8.37 15.21 -7.56
C ILE A 323 7.03 15.04 -6.88
N PHE A 324 6.91 15.50 -5.64
CA PHE A 324 5.65 15.50 -4.90
C PHE A 324 4.94 16.83 -5.04
N LEU A 325 3.61 16.81 -5.15
CA LEU A 325 2.83 18.05 -5.24
C LEU A 325 3.02 18.94 -4.00
N LYS A 326 3.07 18.36 -2.79
CA LYS A 326 3.34 19.09 -1.56
C LYS A 326 4.65 19.90 -1.61
N ASP A 327 5.69 19.30 -2.22
CA ASP A 327 6.99 19.96 -2.37
C ASP A 327 6.93 21.05 -3.45
N ALA A 328 6.23 20.80 -4.55
CA ALA A 328 5.97 21.82 -5.56
C ALA A 328 5.18 23.01 -4.96
N VAL A 329 4.15 22.71 -4.14
CA VAL A 329 3.36 23.76 -3.45
C VAL A 329 4.20 24.55 -2.44
N SER A 330 5.12 23.93 -1.72
CA SER A 330 5.98 24.59 -0.72
C SER A 330 7.20 25.28 -1.33
N SER A 331 7.62 24.90 -2.56
CA SER A 331 8.81 25.43 -3.21
C SER A 331 8.71 26.95 -3.49
N LYS A 332 9.85 27.59 -3.73
CA LYS A 332 9.88 28.98 -4.18
C LYS A 332 9.59 29.06 -5.71
N PRO A 333 8.97 30.16 -6.19
CA PRO A 333 8.82 30.39 -7.62
C PRO A 333 10.18 30.37 -8.33
N VAL A 334 10.24 29.74 -9.50
CA VAL A 334 11.47 29.59 -10.29
C VAL A 334 11.72 30.78 -11.23
N ALA A 335 10.66 31.52 -11.59
CA ALA A 335 10.78 32.68 -12.50
C ALA A 335 9.67 33.70 -12.26
N ASP A 336 9.98 34.96 -12.50
CA ASP A 336 9.01 36.05 -12.63
C ASP A 336 8.77 36.31 -14.13
N LEU A 337 7.57 36.00 -14.61
CA LEU A 337 7.17 36.13 -16.00
C LEU A 337 6.43 37.44 -16.29
N THR A 338 6.37 38.38 -15.33
CA THR A 338 5.67 39.66 -15.50
C THR A 338 6.09 40.41 -16.79
N HIS A 339 7.37 40.38 -17.08
CA HIS A 339 7.93 41.03 -18.29
C HIS A 339 7.73 40.26 -19.60
N CYS A 340 7.30 38.99 -19.49
CA CYS A 340 7.02 38.16 -20.67
C CYS A 340 5.57 38.30 -21.15
N VAL A 341 4.71 38.95 -20.38
CA VAL A 341 3.30 39.17 -20.68
C VAL A 341 3.18 40.22 -21.78
N THR A 342 2.54 39.90 -22.89
CA THR A 342 2.42 40.78 -24.04
C THR A 342 1.06 41.45 -24.18
N GLU A 343 0.02 40.87 -23.60
CA GLU A 343 -1.36 41.38 -23.62
C GLU A 343 -1.96 41.30 -22.22
N GLU A 344 -3.04 42.04 -21.96
CA GLU A 344 -3.73 41.95 -20.67
C GLU A 344 -4.30 40.52 -20.47
N PRO A 345 -3.96 39.86 -19.33
CA PRO A 345 -4.42 38.50 -19.05
C PRO A 345 -5.93 38.44 -18.84
N THR A 346 -6.54 37.33 -19.25
CA THR A 346 -7.94 37.02 -18.96
C THR A 346 -8.03 36.15 -17.73
N LEU A 347 -8.84 36.58 -16.76
CA LEU A 347 -9.12 35.85 -15.52
C LEU A 347 -10.47 35.16 -15.62
N SER A 348 -10.47 33.86 -15.32
CA SER A 348 -11.68 33.07 -15.08
C SER A 348 -11.78 32.75 -13.61
N TYR A 349 -12.97 32.76 -13.06
CA TYR A 349 -13.20 32.46 -11.65
C TYR A 349 -13.92 31.12 -11.53
N LYS A 350 -13.43 30.32 -10.58
CA LYS A 350 -14.12 29.11 -10.11
C LYS A 350 -14.86 29.43 -8.81
N THR A 351 -16.01 28.83 -8.60
CA THR A 351 -16.72 28.95 -7.34
C THR A 351 -16.19 27.92 -6.36
N THR A 352 -16.07 28.28 -5.08
CA THR A 352 -15.63 27.34 -4.00
C THR A 352 -16.63 26.20 -3.77
N SER A 353 -17.84 26.33 -4.30
CA SER A 353 -18.88 25.30 -4.21
C SER A 353 -18.73 24.16 -5.22
N ASP A 354 -17.80 24.29 -6.18
CA ASP A 354 -17.67 23.32 -7.27
C ASP A 354 -16.83 22.10 -6.87
N TYR A 355 -16.10 22.16 -5.75
CA TYR A 355 -15.26 21.09 -5.30
C TYR A 355 -15.70 20.54 -3.93
N LYS A 356 -15.99 19.25 -3.87
CA LYS A 356 -16.47 18.56 -2.67
C LYS A 356 -15.34 17.89 -1.90
N ARG A 357 -14.63 16.98 -2.54
CA ARG A 357 -13.64 16.13 -1.88
C ARG A 357 -12.71 15.41 -2.86
N ILE A 358 -11.60 14.87 -2.32
CA ILE A 358 -10.83 13.82 -2.95
C ILE A 358 -11.38 12.47 -2.50
N VAL A 359 -11.62 11.56 -3.43
CA VAL A 359 -11.98 10.17 -3.18
C VAL A 359 -10.74 9.32 -3.46
N LEU A 360 -10.17 8.74 -2.40
CA LEU A 360 -9.05 7.81 -2.52
C LEU A 360 -9.59 6.39 -2.38
N ARG A 361 -9.37 5.55 -3.38
CA ARG A 361 -9.78 4.15 -3.35
C ARG A 361 -8.79 3.26 -4.07
N THR A 362 -8.77 2.00 -3.69
CA THR A 362 -8.05 0.95 -4.41
C THR A 362 -8.92 0.38 -5.52
N LYS A 363 -8.29 -0.08 -6.58
CA LYS A 363 -8.95 -0.74 -7.70
C LYS A 363 -9.58 -2.07 -7.29
N SER A 364 -8.92 -2.80 -6.39
CA SER A 364 -9.41 -4.09 -5.89
C SER A 364 -9.20 -4.20 -4.38
N GLN A 365 -10.08 -4.96 -3.73
CA GLN A 365 -10.01 -5.30 -2.32
C GLN A 365 -9.66 -6.77 -2.16
N VAL A 366 -9.17 -7.16 -0.98
CA VAL A 366 -8.71 -8.53 -0.72
C VAL A 366 -9.86 -9.53 -0.70
N ASP A 367 -11.03 -9.15 -0.15
CA ASP A 367 -12.20 -10.02 -0.01
C ASP A 367 -13.33 -9.68 -0.99
N GLY A 368 -13.01 -9.03 -2.11
CA GLY A 368 -14.01 -8.61 -3.09
C GLY A 368 -14.58 -7.21 -2.83
N GLU A 369 -15.79 -6.94 -3.32
CA GLU A 369 -16.42 -5.64 -3.15
C GLU A 369 -16.90 -5.45 -1.71
N ALA A 370 -16.68 -4.26 -1.13
CA ALA A 370 -17.22 -3.93 0.18
C ALA A 370 -18.76 -3.95 0.13
N GLU A 371 -19.39 -4.71 1.02
CA GLU A 371 -20.85 -4.82 1.09
C GLU A 371 -21.52 -3.48 1.43
N ASP A 372 -20.85 -2.62 2.22
CA ASP A 372 -21.38 -1.33 2.65
C ASP A 372 -20.46 -0.18 2.20
N SER A 373 -20.81 0.47 1.11
CA SER A 373 -20.20 1.74 0.72
C SER A 373 -20.89 2.90 1.44
N TYR A 374 -20.11 3.71 2.13
CA TYR A 374 -20.55 4.98 2.69
C TYR A 374 -20.13 6.11 1.76
N ASP A 375 -21.01 7.10 1.59
CA ASP A 375 -20.70 8.26 0.75
C ASP A 375 -19.49 9.03 1.30
N ASP A 376 -19.37 9.07 2.63
CA ASP A 376 -18.28 9.75 3.34
C ASP A 376 -18.24 9.34 4.82
N ILE A 377 -17.23 9.84 5.57
CA ILE A 377 -17.08 9.59 7.01
C ILE A 377 -18.31 10.10 7.80
N LYS A 378 -18.92 11.23 7.39
CA LYS A 378 -20.09 11.78 8.06
C LYS A 378 -21.30 10.87 7.89
N ASP A 379 -21.51 10.33 6.69
CA ASP A 379 -22.54 9.33 6.43
C ASP A 379 -22.30 8.06 7.24
N MET A 380 -21.06 7.56 7.26
CA MET A 380 -20.66 6.40 8.06
C MET A 380 -20.96 6.60 9.55
N VAL A 381 -20.54 7.73 10.13
CA VAL A 381 -20.78 8.03 11.55
C VAL A 381 -22.28 8.21 11.84
N SER A 382 -23.06 8.82 10.93
CA SER A 382 -24.49 9.00 11.10
C SER A 382 -25.25 7.68 11.10
N LYS A 383 -24.86 6.74 10.24
CA LYS A 383 -25.44 5.39 10.17
C LYS A 383 -24.93 4.48 11.32
N ASN A 384 -23.76 4.77 11.86
CA ASN A 384 -23.12 4.02 12.94
C ASN A 384 -22.75 4.93 14.11
N PRO A 385 -23.70 5.36 14.93
CA PRO A 385 -23.41 6.17 16.11
C PRO A 385 -22.40 5.45 17.03
N GLY A 386 -21.35 6.15 17.44
CA GLY A 386 -20.26 5.57 18.23
C GLY A 386 -19.14 4.94 17.40
N ALA A 387 -19.13 5.12 16.09
CA ALA A 387 -18.00 4.72 15.24
C ALA A 387 -16.73 5.51 15.60
N TYR A 388 -15.58 4.84 15.55
CA TYR A 388 -14.27 5.44 15.79
C TYR A 388 -13.24 4.89 14.82
N PHE A 389 -12.16 5.64 14.62
CA PHE A 389 -11.02 5.22 13.81
C PHE A 389 -9.95 4.58 14.69
N ASP A 390 -9.52 3.35 14.36
CA ASP A 390 -8.36 2.72 14.98
C ASP A 390 -7.14 2.88 14.05
N PRO A 391 -6.19 3.76 14.38
CA PRO A 391 -5.03 4.01 13.53
C PRO A 391 -4.11 2.81 13.40
N VAL A 392 -4.26 1.85 14.27
CA VAL A 392 -3.47 0.63 14.30
C VAL A 392 -3.82 -0.30 13.16
N ASP A 393 -5.10 -0.38 12.82
CA ASP A 393 -5.60 -1.16 11.68
C ASP A 393 -5.83 -0.27 10.46
N GLY A 394 -5.90 1.05 10.66
CA GLY A 394 -6.30 1.99 9.63
C GLY A 394 -7.76 1.84 9.22
N CYS A 395 -8.61 1.33 10.10
CA CYS A 395 -10.03 1.03 9.84
C CYS A 395 -10.97 1.67 10.86
N PHE A 396 -12.23 1.82 10.47
CA PHE A 396 -13.29 2.30 11.36
C PHE A 396 -14.00 1.14 12.05
N TYR A 397 -14.31 1.31 13.30
CA TYR A 397 -14.94 0.31 14.15
C TYR A 397 -16.10 0.88 14.97
N LYS A 398 -17.00 -0.01 15.37
CA LYS A 398 -18.04 0.27 16.35
C LYS A 398 -18.01 -0.81 17.42
N ASP A 399 -18.07 -0.38 18.67
CA ASP A 399 -18.15 -1.28 19.77
C ASP A 399 -19.59 -1.57 20.18
N GLY A 400 -19.83 -2.79 20.61
CA GLY A 400 -21.15 -3.25 21.04
C GLY A 400 -21.06 -4.47 21.92
N TYR A 401 -22.21 -4.90 22.42
CA TYR A 401 -22.34 -6.11 23.20
C TYR A 401 -23.28 -7.08 22.48
N SER A 402 -22.88 -8.34 22.42
CA SER A 402 -23.74 -9.45 22.02
C SER A 402 -23.95 -10.31 23.27
N GLY A 403 -25.05 -10.06 24.01
CA GLY A 403 -25.26 -10.59 25.36
C GLY A 403 -24.21 -10.01 26.34
N ASP A 404 -23.48 -10.87 27.04
CA ASP A 404 -22.40 -10.47 27.96
C ASP A 404 -21.03 -10.29 27.29
N TYR A 405 -20.94 -10.54 25.99
CA TYR A 405 -19.69 -10.48 25.24
C TYR A 405 -19.52 -9.13 24.55
N TYR A 406 -18.36 -8.52 24.78
CA TYR A 406 -17.93 -7.34 24.05
C TYR A 406 -17.54 -7.72 22.61
N VAL A 407 -18.11 -7.01 21.64
CA VAL A 407 -17.88 -7.24 20.22
C VAL A 407 -17.38 -5.94 19.58
N LYS A 408 -16.21 -6.01 18.94
CA LYS A 408 -15.65 -4.96 18.10
C LYS A 408 -16.01 -5.28 16.64
N THR A 409 -16.89 -4.49 16.03
CA THR A 409 -17.33 -4.71 14.67
C THR A 409 -16.61 -3.73 13.72
N LYS A 410 -16.00 -4.25 12.67
CA LYS A 410 -15.44 -3.44 11.59
C LYS A 410 -16.60 -2.84 10.78
N ILE A 411 -16.58 -1.52 10.58
CA ILE A 411 -17.64 -0.78 9.88
C ILE A 411 -17.16 -0.36 8.50
N GLY A 412 -15.95 0.16 8.43
CA GLY A 412 -15.39 0.73 7.22
C GLY A 412 -14.03 0.17 6.91
N GLU A 413 -13.74 0.04 5.63
CA GLU A 413 -12.43 -0.34 5.13
C GLU A 413 -11.51 0.86 4.96
N CYS A 414 -10.22 0.61 4.95
CA CYS A 414 -9.20 1.64 4.73
C CYS A 414 -9.20 2.23 3.31
N SER A 415 -9.99 1.69 2.40
CA SER A 415 -10.12 2.13 1.01
C SER A 415 -11.29 3.07 0.76
N GLN A 416 -12.04 3.46 1.80
CA GLN A 416 -13.18 4.37 1.63
C GLN A 416 -12.74 5.80 1.32
N SER A 417 -13.66 6.55 0.70
CA SER A 417 -13.44 7.94 0.34
C SER A 417 -13.24 8.85 1.55
N TYR A 418 -12.29 9.77 1.44
CA TYR A 418 -12.06 10.80 2.44
C TYR A 418 -13.05 11.96 2.24
N ASN A 419 -13.91 12.22 3.23
CA ASN A 419 -14.83 13.32 3.16
C ASN A 419 -14.18 14.63 3.59
N LEU A 420 -14.28 15.64 2.75
CA LEU A 420 -13.60 16.92 2.95
C LEU A 420 -14.56 18.12 3.10
N GLY A 421 -15.85 17.92 3.07
CA GLY A 421 -16.77 19.04 3.25
C GLY A 421 -18.21 18.79 2.81
N ASP A 422 -19.02 19.85 2.88
CA ASP A 422 -20.46 19.83 2.63
C ASP A 422 -20.85 20.25 1.18
N ALA A 423 -19.87 20.46 0.28
CA ALA A 423 -20.17 20.86 -1.09
C ALA A 423 -20.80 19.69 -1.88
N ASP A 424 -21.76 20.02 -2.75
CA ASP A 424 -22.59 19.01 -3.43
C ASP A 424 -22.09 18.60 -4.82
N THR A 425 -20.94 19.14 -5.28
CA THR A 425 -20.59 19.07 -6.69
C THR A 425 -19.36 18.21 -7.00
N ASP A 426 -18.24 18.73 -7.38
CA ASP A 426 -17.19 17.94 -8.03
C ASP A 426 -16.32 17.13 -7.05
N GLU A 427 -16.22 15.82 -7.28
CA GLU A 427 -15.31 14.92 -6.61
C GLU A 427 -14.08 14.66 -7.48
N GLN A 428 -12.90 14.72 -6.86
CA GLN A 428 -11.68 14.25 -7.50
C GLN A 428 -11.48 12.78 -7.15
N ASP A 429 -11.89 11.90 -8.06
CA ASP A 429 -11.75 10.47 -7.91
C ASP A 429 -10.34 10.01 -8.27
N VAL A 430 -9.66 9.36 -7.33
CA VAL A 430 -8.31 8.82 -7.47
C VAL A 430 -8.36 7.32 -7.22
N GLU A 431 -8.55 6.55 -8.27
CA GLU A 431 -8.47 5.09 -8.21
C GLU A 431 -7.02 4.64 -8.37
N ILE A 432 -6.46 4.04 -7.33
CA ILE A 432 -5.10 3.53 -7.26
C ILE A 432 -5.10 2.09 -7.78
N PRO A 433 -4.29 1.74 -8.80
CA PRO A 433 -4.29 0.40 -9.39
C PRO A 433 -3.51 -0.62 -8.54
N GLU A 434 -3.88 -0.71 -7.27
CA GLU A 434 -3.33 -1.66 -6.29
C GLU A 434 -4.44 -2.46 -5.60
N GLN A 435 -4.04 -3.49 -4.89
CA GLN A 435 -4.82 -4.16 -3.86
C GLN A 435 -4.17 -3.87 -2.51
N MET A 436 -4.90 -3.26 -1.58
CA MET A 436 -4.36 -2.96 -0.26
C MET A 436 -4.53 -4.19 0.64
N PRO A 437 -3.44 -4.69 1.27
CA PRO A 437 -3.54 -5.75 2.27
C PRO A 437 -4.39 -5.30 3.46
N GLU A 438 -5.05 -6.23 4.12
CA GLU A 438 -5.75 -5.99 5.37
C GLU A 438 -4.94 -6.43 6.58
N VAL A 439 -5.24 -5.89 7.75
CA VAL A 439 -4.63 -6.33 9.00
C VAL A 439 -5.60 -7.27 9.71
N ARG A 440 -5.20 -8.54 9.88
CA ARG A 440 -6.00 -9.56 10.58
C ARG A 440 -5.26 -10.13 11.78
N THR A 441 -6.02 -10.52 12.79
CA THR A 441 -5.46 -11.08 14.02
C THR A 441 -5.50 -12.60 13.99
N LEU A 442 -4.34 -13.22 14.11
CA LEU A 442 -4.19 -14.66 14.28
C LEU A 442 -4.00 -15.00 15.76
N LYS A 443 -4.81 -15.91 16.25
CA LYS A 443 -4.73 -16.42 17.64
C LYS A 443 -3.95 -17.72 17.67
N TYR A 444 -2.91 -17.78 18.49
CA TYR A 444 -2.20 -19.00 18.79
C TYR A 444 -2.56 -19.48 20.17
N ILE A 445 -2.93 -20.76 20.27
CA ILE A 445 -3.15 -21.43 21.53
C ILE A 445 -2.03 -22.46 21.67
N GLN A 446 -1.14 -22.25 22.63
CA GLN A 446 -0.08 -23.21 22.95
C GLN A 446 -0.44 -23.89 24.25
N ASP A 447 -0.56 -25.23 24.21
CA ASP A 447 -0.60 -26.07 25.40
C ASP A 447 0.84 -26.31 25.88
N ASN A 448 1.16 -25.84 27.07
CA ASN A 448 2.50 -25.96 27.64
C ASN A 448 2.74 -27.31 28.32
N GLY A 449 1.75 -28.22 28.34
CA GLY A 449 1.86 -29.55 28.88
C GLY A 449 1.78 -29.62 30.43
N ASP A 450 1.51 -28.49 31.09
CA ASP A 450 1.36 -28.35 32.54
C ASP A 450 0.00 -27.78 32.95
N ASP A 451 -1.04 -28.04 32.15
CA ASP A 451 -2.37 -27.43 32.24
C ASP A 451 -2.37 -25.90 32.10
N THR A 452 -1.28 -25.35 31.56
CA THR A 452 -1.21 -23.94 31.25
C THR A 452 -1.36 -23.72 29.73
N VAL A 453 -2.14 -22.73 29.34
CA VAL A 453 -2.34 -22.34 27.94
C VAL A 453 -1.81 -20.94 27.77
N SER A 454 -0.81 -20.77 26.96
CA SER A 454 -0.43 -19.45 26.47
C SER A 454 -1.19 -19.13 25.18
N ARG A 455 -1.72 -17.92 25.10
CA ARG A 455 -2.38 -17.42 23.90
C ARG A 455 -1.59 -16.23 23.39
N ASP A 456 -0.87 -16.44 22.33
CA ASP A 456 -0.22 -15.34 21.62
C ASP A 456 -1.15 -14.93 20.47
N MET A 457 -1.50 -13.66 20.40
CA MET A 457 -2.24 -13.08 19.29
C MET A 457 -1.36 -12.08 18.59
N ARG A 458 -1.19 -12.25 17.29
CA ARG A 458 -0.44 -11.33 16.48
C ARG A 458 -1.26 -10.90 15.28
N ARG A 459 -1.07 -9.66 14.87
CA ARG A 459 -1.64 -9.15 13.65
C ARG A 459 -0.70 -9.38 12.50
N PHE A 460 -1.26 -9.91 11.42
CA PHE A 460 -0.57 -10.16 10.17
C PHE A 460 -1.26 -9.42 9.04
N LEU A 461 -0.52 -9.14 7.98
CA LEU A 461 -1.13 -8.71 6.75
C LEU A 461 -1.82 -9.88 6.08
N TYR A 462 -3.09 -9.68 5.71
CA TYR A 462 -3.89 -10.60 4.92
C TYR A 462 -3.89 -10.11 3.47
N ILE A 463 -3.54 -10.99 2.55
CA ILE A 463 -3.31 -10.66 1.14
C ILE A 463 -4.23 -11.41 0.17
N GLY A 464 -5.24 -12.11 0.69
CA GLY A 464 -6.24 -12.80 -0.11
C GLY A 464 -5.76 -14.13 -0.69
N SER A 465 -6.22 -14.45 -1.87
CA SER A 465 -5.97 -15.72 -2.55
C SER A 465 -4.50 -15.90 -2.92
N TYR A 466 -4.06 -17.14 -2.96
CA TYR A 466 -2.70 -17.50 -3.40
C TYR A 466 -2.64 -17.81 -4.90
N ALA A 467 -1.48 -17.58 -5.49
CA ALA A 467 -1.13 -17.99 -6.84
C ALA A 467 -0.15 -19.19 -6.81
N THR A 468 -0.17 -20.01 -7.83
CA THR A 468 0.75 -21.14 -8.00
C THR A 468 1.31 -21.19 -9.42
N LEU A 469 2.60 -21.47 -9.54
CA LEU A 469 3.29 -21.66 -10.81
C LEU A 469 3.08 -23.08 -11.36
N ASN A 470 2.86 -24.05 -10.46
CA ASN A 470 2.73 -25.47 -10.80
C ASN A 470 1.26 -25.92 -10.71
N SER A 471 0.77 -26.54 -11.77
CA SER A 471 -0.62 -27.04 -11.84
C SER A 471 -0.96 -28.16 -10.83
N SER A 472 0.04 -28.80 -10.22
CA SER A 472 -0.14 -29.88 -9.23
C SER A 472 -0.82 -29.45 -7.94
N MET A 473 -0.86 -28.15 -7.65
CA MET A 473 -1.57 -27.57 -6.50
C MET A 473 -2.99 -27.11 -6.83
N LYS A 474 -3.39 -27.15 -8.11
CA LYS A 474 -4.75 -26.83 -8.54
C LYS A 474 -5.62 -28.07 -8.34
N VAL A 475 -6.43 -28.07 -7.30
CA VAL A 475 -7.45 -29.12 -7.12
C VAL A 475 -8.69 -28.68 -7.88
N THR A 476 -8.91 -29.27 -9.06
CA THR A 476 -10.18 -29.11 -9.79
C THR A 476 -11.25 -29.95 -9.11
N THR A 477 -12.35 -29.37 -8.69
CA THR A 477 -13.55 -30.09 -8.29
C THR A 477 -14.23 -30.65 -9.55
N GLU A 478 -14.79 -31.87 -9.49
CA GLU A 478 -15.39 -32.58 -10.64
C GLU A 478 -16.60 -31.86 -11.29
N ASP A 479 -17.06 -30.74 -10.74
CA ASP A 479 -18.22 -29.97 -11.22
C ASP A 479 -17.87 -28.74 -12.08
N ASP A 480 -16.60 -28.46 -12.36
CA ASP A 480 -16.20 -27.36 -13.22
C ASP A 480 -16.38 -27.70 -14.71
N THR A 481 -17.61 -27.56 -15.18
CA THR A 481 -17.87 -27.33 -16.59
C THR A 481 -17.27 -26.03 -17.04
N GLU A 482 -16.13 -26.10 -17.77
CA GLU A 482 -15.54 -25.07 -18.65
C GLU A 482 -15.90 -23.61 -18.29
N THR A 483 -15.54 -23.15 -17.12
CA THR A 483 -15.31 -21.74 -16.87
C THR A 483 -13.85 -21.46 -17.21
N GLU A 484 -13.59 -20.40 -17.97
CA GLU A 484 -12.24 -19.90 -18.23
C GLU A 484 -11.44 -19.97 -16.92
N GLU A 485 -10.27 -20.63 -16.96
CA GLU A 485 -9.38 -20.72 -15.80
C GLU A 485 -9.12 -19.30 -15.30
N ASP A 486 -9.80 -18.89 -14.25
CA ASP A 486 -9.46 -17.69 -13.51
C ASP A 486 -8.08 -17.92 -12.88
N THR A 487 -7.05 -17.63 -13.68
CA THR A 487 -5.68 -17.63 -13.18
C THR A 487 -5.59 -16.52 -12.15
N VAL A 488 -5.47 -16.89 -10.88
CA VAL A 488 -5.23 -15.92 -9.81
C VAL A 488 -3.96 -15.16 -10.17
N THR A 489 -4.12 -13.87 -10.39
CA THR A 489 -3.01 -12.97 -10.73
C THR A 489 -2.42 -12.36 -9.47
N THR A 490 -1.14 -12.02 -9.51
CA THR A 490 -0.49 -11.26 -8.44
C THR A 490 -0.78 -9.76 -8.63
N PRO A 491 -1.58 -9.13 -7.76
CA PRO A 491 -1.81 -7.69 -7.83
C PRO A 491 -0.62 -6.90 -7.28
N VAL A 492 -0.62 -5.57 -7.45
CA VAL A 492 0.34 -4.70 -6.76
C VAL A 492 -0.12 -4.56 -5.31
N MET A 493 0.69 -5.01 -4.37
CA MET A 493 0.47 -4.86 -2.94
C MET A 493 1.74 -4.30 -2.30
N LEU A 494 1.60 -3.21 -1.53
CA LEU A 494 2.71 -2.55 -0.85
C LEU A 494 2.67 -2.83 0.65
N ALA A 495 3.85 -3.00 1.26
CA ALA A 495 3.99 -3.12 2.70
C ALA A 495 5.35 -2.62 3.19
N PHE A 496 5.41 -2.28 4.47
CA PHE A 496 6.64 -1.92 5.18
C PHE A 496 7.12 -3.09 6.03
N PRO A 497 8.30 -3.66 5.76
CA PRO A 497 8.89 -4.68 6.60
C PRO A 497 9.51 -4.07 7.87
N TYR A 498 9.44 -4.80 8.97
CA TYR A 498 10.09 -4.44 10.23
C TYR A 498 10.41 -5.68 11.06
N LEU A 499 11.16 -5.49 12.14
CA LEU A 499 11.43 -6.55 13.12
C LEU A 499 10.70 -6.26 14.43
N ALA A 500 9.89 -7.21 14.88
CA ALA A 500 9.39 -7.22 16.24
C ALA A 500 10.26 -8.17 17.07
N GLY A 501 11.26 -7.61 17.76
CA GLY A 501 12.34 -8.40 18.34
C GLY A 501 13.16 -9.09 17.25
N SER A 502 13.14 -10.42 17.21
CA SER A 502 13.78 -11.23 16.16
C SER A 502 12.81 -11.67 15.04
N MET A 503 11.52 -11.39 15.18
CA MET A 503 10.49 -11.81 14.23
C MET A 503 10.38 -10.85 13.07
N PRO A 504 10.48 -11.33 11.81
CA PRO A 504 10.18 -10.54 10.64
C PRO A 504 8.67 -10.28 10.57
N CYS A 505 8.29 -9.06 10.30
CA CYS A 505 6.90 -8.62 10.23
C CYS A 505 6.70 -7.63 9.11
N GLY A 506 5.46 -7.54 8.63
CA GLY A 506 5.03 -6.52 7.69
C GLY A 506 3.89 -5.68 8.28
N THR A 507 3.85 -4.41 7.92
CA THR A 507 2.77 -3.49 8.30
C THR A 507 2.40 -2.58 7.14
N ILE A 508 1.15 -2.13 7.14
CA ILE A 508 0.69 -1.03 6.27
C ILE A 508 0.33 0.21 7.08
N THR A 509 0.29 0.12 8.40
CA THR A 509 -0.20 1.19 9.29
C THR A 509 0.89 1.90 10.08
N GLY A 510 2.14 1.44 10.01
CA GLY A 510 3.23 2.00 10.82
C GLY A 510 3.19 1.65 12.31
N TYR A 511 2.33 0.71 12.70
CA TYR A 511 2.22 0.22 14.08
C TYR A 511 2.54 -1.27 14.17
N ASP A 512 3.22 -1.66 15.27
CA ASP A 512 3.33 -3.05 15.71
C ASP A 512 2.31 -3.31 16.82
N ILE A 513 1.56 -4.40 16.67
CA ILE A 513 0.59 -4.82 17.68
C ILE A 513 0.82 -6.26 18.02
N TYR A 514 1.08 -6.45 19.27
CA TYR A 514 1.31 -7.75 19.86
C TYR A 514 0.46 -7.89 21.12
N TYR A 515 -0.35 -8.98 21.19
CA TYR A 515 -1.08 -9.36 22.39
C TYR A 515 -0.37 -10.53 23.04
N GLN A 516 0.11 -10.36 24.23
CA GLN A 516 0.64 -11.45 25.03
C GLN A 516 -0.35 -11.81 26.13
N TYR A 517 -0.73 -13.07 26.14
CA TYR A 517 -1.50 -13.65 27.24
C TYR A 517 -0.61 -14.58 28.06
N ASP A 518 -0.36 -14.24 29.31
CA ASP A 518 0.13 -15.18 30.30
C ASP A 518 -1.07 -15.67 31.12
N GLY A 519 -1.59 -16.84 30.78
CA GLY A 519 -2.73 -17.40 31.44
C GLY A 519 -2.44 -18.77 32.09
N LYS A 520 -2.79 -18.92 33.36
CA LYS A 520 -2.98 -20.24 33.96
C LYS A 520 -4.47 -20.57 33.96
N PHE A 521 -4.83 -21.74 33.45
CA PHE A 521 -6.18 -22.27 33.61
C PHE A 521 -6.39 -22.70 35.10
N GLY A 522 -7.50 -22.28 35.70
CA GLY A 522 -7.84 -22.57 37.11
C GLY A 522 -7.18 -21.59 38.07
N ASN A 523 -7.95 -20.73 38.68
CA ASN A 523 -7.65 -19.83 39.81
C ASN A 523 -6.58 -18.74 39.63
N HIS A 524 -6.00 -18.56 38.46
CA HIS A 524 -5.06 -17.45 38.20
C HIS A 524 -5.43 -16.66 36.98
N ARG A 525 -5.14 -15.37 37.06
CA ARG A 525 -5.44 -14.35 36.06
C ARG A 525 -4.68 -14.47 34.79
N VAL A 526 -5.39 -14.22 33.72
CA VAL A 526 -4.84 -13.79 32.44
C VAL A 526 -4.48 -12.31 32.55
N SER A 527 -3.21 -11.97 32.50
CA SER A 527 -2.81 -10.60 32.22
C SER A 527 -2.75 -10.43 30.71
N GLU A 528 -3.61 -9.57 30.17
CA GLU A 528 -3.57 -9.17 28.79
C GLU A 528 -2.71 -7.90 28.72
N GLU A 529 -1.53 -8.00 28.13
CA GLU A 529 -0.71 -6.84 27.82
C GLU A 529 -0.82 -6.53 26.35
N LEU A 530 -1.46 -5.40 26.03
CA LEU A 530 -1.52 -4.87 24.68
C LEU A 530 -0.29 -3.99 24.46
N LEU A 531 0.68 -4.51 23.72
CA LEU A 531 1.83 -3.74 23.28
C LEU A 531 1.48 -3.05 21.98
N ARG A 532 1.27 -1.74 22.05
CA ARG A 532 1.16 -0.85 20.90
C ARG A 532 2.46 -0.09 20.76
N LYS A 533 3.11 -0.25 19.64
CA LYS A 533 4.33 0.48 19.36
C LYS A 533 4.21 1.13 18.00
N LYS A 534 4.22 2.45 17.98
CA LYS A 534 4.43 3.18 16.74
C LYS A 534 5.88 2.93 16.30
N ILE A 535 6.04 2.42 15.08
CA ILE A 535 7.34 2.09 14.51
C ILE A 535 7.70 3.03 13.36
N PHE A 536 6.71 3.59 12.66
CA PHE A 536 6.92 4.50 11.54
C PHE A 536 5.99 5.71 11.62
N ASP A 537 6.42 6.83 11.05
CA ASP A 537 5.64 8.07 10.93
C ASP A 537 4.80 8.16 9.66
N TYR A 538 4.65 7.02 8.95
CA TYR A 538 3.89 6.90 7.72
C TYR A 538 3.05 5.62 7.73
N SER A 539 1.87 5.72 7.13
CA SER A 539 0.96 4.61 6.86
C SER A 539 0.69 4.53 5.37
N LEU A 540 0.41 3.34 4.86
CA LEU A 540 -0.09 3.11 3.50
C LEU A 540 -1.61 3.15 3.42
N THR A 541 -2.32 3.27 4.57
CA THR A 541 -3.76 3.46 4.63
C THR A 541 -4.15 4.91 4.36
N PHE A 542 -5.41 5.16 4.00
CA PHE A 542 -5.81 6.49 3.56
C PHE A 542 -6.05 7.46 4.71
N TYR A 543 -6.58 6.98 5.85
CA TYR A 543 -7.00 7.78 6.97
C TYR A 543 -5.94 7.89 8.08
N GLY A 544 -6.15 8.82 8.99
CA GLY A 544 -5.28 9.04 10.15
C GLY A 544 -4.15 10.05 9.89
N GLU A 545 -3.47 10.46 10.96
CA GLU A 545 -2.40 11.47 10.93
C GLU A 545 -1.19 11.01 10.09
N GLU A 546 -0.89 9.71 10.14
CA GLU A 546 0.18 9.08 9.35
C GLU A 546 -0.28 8.65 7.96
N GLY A 547 -1.60 8.74 7.67
CA GLY A 547 -2.22 8.24 6.45
C GLY A 547 -1.86 9.01 5.20
N ILE A 548 -2.14 8.39 4.07
CA ILE A 548 -1.83 8.92 2.72
C ILE A 548 -2.41 10.31 2.50
N PHE A 549 -3.66 10.54 2.93
CA PHE A 549 -4.29 11.84 2.74
C PHE A 549 -3.51 12.95 3.47
N GLU A 550 -3.26 12.79 4.77
CA GLU A 550 -2.59 13.82 5.57
C GLU A 550 -1.15 14.07 5.11
N LYS A 551 -0.42 13.03 4.72
CA LYS A 551 1.00 13.12 4.35
C LYS A 551 1.24 13.59 2.92
N PHE A 552 0.33 13.32 1.98
CA PHE A 552 0.58 13.54 0.55
C PHE A 552 -0.53 14.33 -0.17
N TYR A 553 -1.79 14.25 0.27
CA TYR A 553 -2.93 14.84 -0.42
C TYR A 553 -3.47 16.13 0.21
N ARG A 554 -3.11 16.43 1.47
CA ARG A 554 -3.59 17.63 2.18
C ARG A 554 -3.36 18.92 1.39
N ASP A 555 -2.16 19.11 0.84
CA ASP A 555 -1.83 20.30 0.06
C ASP A 555 -2.53 20.33 -1.29
N TYR A 556 -2.82 19.16 -1.88
CA TYR A 556 -3.61 19.07 -3.11
C TYR A 556 -5.07 19.44 -2.85
N ASP A 557 -5.64 18.95 -1.76
CA ASP A 557 -6.99 19.35 -1.33
C ASP A 557 -7.08 20.86 -1.07
N LEU A 558 -6.11 21.43 -0.35
CA LEU A 558 -6.03 22.88 -0.13
C LEU A 558 -5.95 23.64 -1.46
N LEU A 559 -5.15 23.16 -2.40
CA LEU A 559 -5.03 23.77 -3.72
C LEU A 559 -6.36 23.73 -4.48
N LEU A 560 -7.04 22.60 -4.52
CA LEU A 560 -8.33 22.45 -5.22
C LEU A 560 -9.41 23.34 -4.62
N ARG A 561 -9.45 23.48 -3.29
CA ARG A 561 -10.43 24.33 -2.57
C ARG A 561 -10.18 25.81 -2.70
N ASN A 562 -8.93 26.24 -2.89
CA ASN A 562 -8.54 27.64 -2.81
C ASN A 562 -7.94 28.18 -4.12
N SER A 563 -7.80 27.36 -5.15
CA SER A 563 -7.38 27.79 -6.48
C SER A 563 -8.60 28.33 -7.25
N LEU A 564 -8.98 29.57 -6.94
CA LEU A 564 -10.24 30.17 -7.39
C LEU A 564 -10.16 30.84 -8.76
N GLN A 565 -8.96 31.01 -9.30
CA GLN A 565 -8.76 31.74 -10.55
C GLN A 565 -7.88 30.93 -11.51
N GLU A 566 -8.30 30.92 -12.76
CA GLU A 566 -7.49 30.51 -13.91
C GLU A 566 -7.14 31.75 -14.73
N LEU A 567 -5.89 31.81 -15.13
CA LEU A 567 -5.32 32.93 -15.89
C LEU A 567 -4.94 32.42 -17.28
N LYS A 568 -5.50 33.02 -18.31
CA LYS A 568 -5.02 32.89 -19.71
C LYS A 568 -4.13 34.07 -20.02
N VAL A 569 -2.90 33.80 -20.40
CA VAL A 569 -1.89 34.82 -20.60
C VAL A 569 -1.05 34.52 -21.85
N LYS A 570 -0.86 35.53 -22.72
CA LYS A 570 0.06 35.42 -23.82
C LYS A 570 1.47 35.77 -23.38
N LEU A 571 2.36 34.76 -23.45
CA LEU A 571 3.75 34.87 -23.04
C LEU A 571 4.69 34.89 -24.26
N LEU A 572 5.60 35.84 -24.28
CA LEU A 572 6.75 35.84 -25.17
C LEU A 572 7.99 35.40 -24.42
N LEU A 573 8.36 34.13 -24.56
CA LEU A 573 9.46 33.51 -23.82
C LEU A 573 10.76 33.59 -24.63
N SER A 574 11.89 33.87 -23.97
CA SER A 574 13.23 33.67 -24.51
C SER A 574 13.53 32.16 -24.70
N ASN A 575 14.49 31.82 -25.55
CA ASN A 575 14.88 30.43 -25.76
C ASN A 575 15.39 29.75 -24.48
N SER A 576 16.10 30.49 -23.62
CA SER A 576 16.52 29.99 -22.31
C SER A 576 15.32 29.70 -21.39
N GLN A 577 14.27 30.54 -21.41
CA GLN A 577 13.04 30.26 -20.63
C GLN A 577 12.29 29.05 -21.20
N LYS A 578 12.18 28.93 -22.53
CA LYS A 578 11.59 27.75 -23.18
C LYS A 578 12.32 26.46 -22.79
N GLN A 579 13.65 26.51 -22.61
CA GLN A 579 14.47 25.37 -22.20
C GLN A 579 14.24 25.02 -20.71
N ASN A 580 14.26 26.02 -19.83
CA ASN A 580 14.48 25.83 -18.39
C ASN A 580 13.22 25.94 -17.53
N LEU A 581 12.05 26.31 -18.10
CA LEU A 581 10.81 26.42 -17.32
C LEU A 581 10.08 25.06 -17.27
N PRO A 582 10.12 24.33 -16.15
CA PRO A 582 9.35 23.10 -16.01
C PRO A 582 7.87 23.43 -15.74
N ALA A 583 6.95 22.66 -16.32
CA ALA A 583 5.51 22.90 -16.17
C ALA A 583 4.99 22.72 -14.72
N HIS A 584 5.66 21.91 -13.91
CA HIS A 584 5.30 21.64 -12.51
C HIS A 584 5.77 22.73 -11.53
N ALA A 585 6.60 23.66 -11.97
CA ALA A 585 7.15 24.68 -11.09
C ALA A 585 6.24 25.89 -10.94
N LYS A 586 6.38 26.59 -9.82
CA LYS A 586 5.73 27.88 -9.59
C LYS A 586 6.39 28.99 -10.40
N VAL A 587 5.56 29.88 -10.91
CA VAL A 587 5.97 31.12 -11.55
C VAL A 587 5.23 32.31 -10.95
N VAL A 588 5.79 33.49 -11.07
CA VAL A 588 5.15 34.74 -10.63
C VAL A 588 4.72 35.53 -11.86
N VAL A 589 3.51 36.05 -11.84
CA VAL A 589 3.01 37.03 -12.78
C VAL A 589 2.41 38.20 -12.00
N ARG A 590 2.96 39.41 -12.19
CA ARG A 590 2.55 40.63 -11.45
C ARG A 590 2.53 40.46 -9.92
N GLY A 591 3.51 39.75 -9.36
CA GLY A 591 3.67 39.53 -7.93
C GLY A 591 2.78 38.42 -7.34
N VAL A 592 1.96 37.73 -8.14
CA VAL A 592 1.12 36.63 -7.72
C VAL A 592 1.73 35.30 -8.17
N PRO A 593 1.86 34.28 -7.31
CA PRO A 593 2.35 32.97 -7.68
C PRO A 593 1.26 32.13 -8.35
N PHE A 594 1.67 31.41 -9.39
CA PHE A 594 0.82 30.51 -10.18
C PHE A 594 1.51 29.18 -10.47
N PHE A 595 0.72 28.13 -10.71
CA PHE A 595 1.13 26.96 -11.44
C PHE A 595 0.68 27.04 -12.90
N PHE A 596 1.43 26.45 -13.80
CA PHE A 596 0.92 26.20 -15.13
C PHE A 596 -0.13 25.09 -15.09
N ASN A 597 -1.24 25.25 -15.79
CA ASN A 597 -2.03 24.14 -16.29
C ASN A 597 -1.36 23.67 -17.61
N LYS A 598 -1.07 24.64 -18.47
CA LYS A 598 -0.42 24.41 -19.76
C LYS A 598 0.52 25.57 -20.09
N LEU A 599 1.76 25.25 -20.37
CA LEU A 599 2.75 26.18 -20.92
C LEU A 599 2.87 25.91 -22.41
N LYS A 600 2.65 26.94 -23.25
CA LYS A 600 2.78 26.84 -24.68
C LYS A 600 3.80 27.82 -25.21
N PHE A 601 4.56 27.38 -26.21
CA PHE A 601 5.50 28.23 -26.94
C PHE A 601 5.77 27.70 -28.35
N THR A 602 6.29 28.56 -29.23
CA THR A 602 6.67 28.16 -30.59
C THR A 602 8.17 28.07 -30.75
N LEU A 603 8.60 27.13 -31.59
CA LEU A 603 9.96 26.99 -32.09
C LEU A 603 9.98 27.24 -33.58
N GLY A 604 11.11 27.73 -34.10
CA GLY A 604 11.27 28.08 -35.49
C GLY A 604 10.61 29.42 -35.87
N GLY A 605 11.00 29.95 -37.00
CA GLY A 605 10.47 31.20 -37.50
C GLY A 605 10.76 32.40 -36.61
N LYS A 606 9.87 33.40 -36.60
CA LYS A 606 9.90 34.54 -35.70
C LYS A 606 9.16 34.17 -34.41
N SER A 607 9.79 34.41 -33.24
CA SER A 607 9.12 34.19 -31.93
C SER A 607 7.83 34.98 -31.84
N GLU A 608 6.75 34.33 -31.50
CA GLU A 608 5.42 34.91 -31.31
C GLU A 608 4.92 34.62 -29.88
N PRO A 609 4.14 35.52 -29.29
CA PRO A 609 3.46 35.27 -28.03
C PRO A 609 2.43 34.14 -28.21
N VAL A 610 2.45 33.15 -27.27
CA VAL A 610 1.49 32.04 -27.27
C VAL A 610 0.71 32.06 -25.96
N GLU A 611 -0.57 31.74 -26.04
CA GLU A 611 -1.46 31.70 -24.88
C GLU A 611 -1.13 30.46 -24.02
N SER A 612 -0.77 30.74 -22.79
CA SER A 612 -0.56 29.73 -21.72
C SER A 612 -1.66 29.83 -20.68
N GLU A 613 -1.93 28.74 -20.00
CA GLU A 613 -2.94 28.64 -18.96
C GLU A 613 -2.26 28.43 -17.60
N LEU A 614 -2.58 29.30 -16.64
CA LEU A 614 -2.08 29.24 -15.28
C LEU A 614 -3.24 29.15 -14.29
N ARG A 615 -2.97 28.64 -13.11
CA ARG A 615 -3.91 28.64 -11.99
C ARG A 615 -3.29 29.23 -10.73
N THR A 616 -4.11 29.92 -9.94
CA THR A 616 -3.66 30.46 -8.64
C THR A 616 -3.34 29.36 -7.67
N ILE A 617 -2.38 29.62 -6.81
CA ILE A 617 -2.01 28.76 -5.69
C ILE A 617 -2.75 29.24 -4.44
N THR A 618 -2.92 28.33 -3.48
CA THR A 618 -3.50 28.64 -2.17
C THR A 618 -2.84 29.84 -1.53
N LEU A 619 -3.63 30.75 -1.03
CA LEU A 619 -3.17 31.89 -0.27
C LEU A 619 -2.49 31.44 1.04
N SER A 620 -1.68 32.31 1.63
CA SER A 620 -1.03 32.07 2.93
C SER A 620 -2.03 31.76 4.07
N THR A 621 -3.28 32.21 3.92
CA THR A 621 -4.38 31.87 4.82
C THR A 621 -5.49 31.23 4.00
N PRO A 622 -5.62 29.90 4.01
CA PRO A 622 -6.68 29.20 3.29
C PRO A 622 -8.06 29.63 3.80
N VAL A 623 -8.96 29.95 2.86
CA VAL A 623 -10.35 30.30 3.17
C VAL A 623 -11.16 29.06 3.50
N ASN A 624 -10.84 27.95 2.86
CA ASN A 624 -11.49 26.66 3.03
C ASN A 624 -10.47 25.53 3.15
N GLN A 625 -10.67 24.64 4.10
CA GLN A 625 -9.78 23.48 4.31
C GLN A 625 -10.57 22.27 4.82
N ALA A 626 -10.10 21.08 4.51
CA ALA A 626 -10.65 19.85 5.05
C ALA A 626 -10.44 19.80 6.57
N LYS A 627 -11.45 19.36 7.29
CA LYS A 627 -11.33 19.06 8.72
C LYS A 627 -10.39 17.89 8.92
N LYS A 628 -9.71 17.90 10.05
CA LYS A 628 -8.97 16.71 10.48
C LYS A 628 -9.94 15.59 10.90
N LEU A 629 -9.46 14.34 10.82
CA LEU A 629 -10.29 13.18 11.18
C LEU A 629 -10.86 13.30 12.60
N GLU A 630 -10.04 13.76 13.56
CA GLU A 630 -10.43 13.92 14.96
C GLU A 630 -11.55 14.96 15.15
N GLU A 631 -11.63 15.96 14.25
CA GLU A 631 -12.69 16.99 14.27
C GLU A 631 -14.03 16.46 13.70
N MET A 632 -13.98 15.41 12.89
CA MET A 632 -15.15 14.79 12.27
C MET A 632 -15.76 13.68 13.13
N LEU A 633 -14.92 13.03 13.95
CA LEU A 633 -15.38 11.99 14.85
C LEU A 633 -15.99 12.58 16.13
N PRO A 634 -16.98 11.91 16.73
CA PRO A 634 -17.53 12.32 18.01
C PRO A 634 -16.45 12.33 19.10
N ALA A 635 -16.59 13.25 20.05
CA ALA A 635 -15.68 13.30 21.19
C ALA A 635 -15.73 11.99 22.00
N MET A 636 -14.57 11.49 22.36
CA MET A 636 -14.43 10.26 23.13
C MET A 636 -14.67 10.55 24.62
N THR A 637 -15.48 9.71 25.29
CA THR A 637 -15.66 9.71 26.73
C THR A 637 -15.29 8.36 27.31
N CYS A 638 -14.58 8.39 28.44
CA CYS A 638 -14.17 7.18 29.13
C CYS A 638 -14.93 7.06 30.45
N GLN A 639 -15.44 5.86 30.73
CA GLN A 639 -16.12 5.55 31.98
C GLN A 639 -15.66 4.19 32.51
N TYR A 640 -15.70 4.08 33.84
CA TYR A 640 -15.44 2.80 34.49
C TYR A 640 -16.72 1.97 34.46
N ARG A 641 -16.65 0.76 33.95
CA ARG A 641 -17.74 -0.20 33.98
C ARG A 641 -17.35 -1.42 34.80
N TRP A 642 -18.34 -1.98 35.47
CA TRP A 642 -18.21 -3.23 36.21
C TRP A 642 -18.51 -4.38 35.27
N PHE A 643 -17.55 -5.27 35.05
CA PHE A 643 -17.78 -6.54 34.36
C PHE A 643 -17.75 -7.62 35.43
N GLY A 644 -18.91 -8.06 35.82
CA GLY A 644 -19.06 -9.02 36.93
C GLY A 644 -18.75 -10.46 36.49
N ASN A 645 -17.58 -10.97 36.86
CA ASN A 645 -17.45 -12.37 37.21
C ASN A 645 -16.97 -12.40 38.64
N GLU A 646 -17.81 -12.89 39.53
CA GLU A 646 -17.39 -13.24 40.88
C GLU A 646 -16.51 -14.48 40.79
N GLU A 647 -15.21 -14.31 40.89
CA GLU A 647 -14.28 -15.42 41.05
C GLU A 647 -13.97 -15.64 42.53
N THR A 648 -14.15 -16.87 42.97
CA THR A 648 -13.78 -17.29 44.34
C THR A 648 -12.31 -17.71 44.35
N VAL A 649 -11.42 -16.88 44.87
CA VAL A 649 -10.00 -17.19 44.99
C VAL A 649 -9.67 -17.78 46.33
N GLN A 650 -9.09 -18.99 46.36
CA GLN A 650 -8.52 -19.58 47.62
C GLN A 650 -7.13 -19.00 47.86
N VAL A 651 -6.92 -18.43 49.04
CA VAL A 651 -5.60 -17.91 49.40
C VAL A 651 -4.75 -19.02 50.01
N SER A 652 -3.46 -19.01 49.71
CA SER A 652 -2.50 -20.00 50.19
C SER A 652 -2.36 -19.99 51.72
N SER A 653 -1.89 -21.11 52.29
CA SER A 653 -1.80 -21.34 53.70
C SER A 653 -0.90 -20.39 54.50
N SER A 654 -0.15 -19.52 53.85
CA SER A 654 0.70 -18.50 54.49
C SER A 654 -0.05 -17.27 54.99
N ASP A 655 -1.29 -17.05 54.53
CA ASP A 655 -2.06 -15.86 54.83
C ASP A 655 -3.14 -16.08 55.89
N TYR A 656 -2.93 -17.07 56.77
CA TYR A 656 -3.83 -17.36 57.87
C TYR A 656 -3.64 -16.37 59.02
N ASP A 657 -4.71 -15.69 59.37
CA ASP A 657 -4.77 -14.99 60.64
C ASP A 657 -5.36 -15.92 61.71
N ASN A 658 -4.51 -16.33 62.65
CA ASN A 658 -4.86 -17.20 63.75
C ASN A 658 -5.68 -16.48 64.85
N SER A 659 -6.02 -15.20 64.71
CA SER A 659 -6.60 -14.36 65.72
C SER A 659 -8.11 -14.58 65.97
N GLY A 660 -8.78 -15.36 65.14
CA GLY A 660 -10.20 -15.71 65.36
C GLY A 660 -11.21 -14.55 65.18
N ASN A 661 -10.79 -13.39 64.86
CA ASN A 661 -11.68 -12.27 64.71
C ASN A 661 -12.14 -12.16 63.24
N ASP A 662 -13.47 -12.17 63.03
CA ASP A 662 -14.10 -11.90 61.74
C ASP A 662 -13.91 -10.41 61.39
N LYS A 663 -12.78 -10.07 60.82
CA LYS A 663 -12.58 -8.76 60.25
C LYS A 663 -12.91 -8.84 58.77
N ASP A 664 -13.98 -8.20 58.38
CA ASP A 664 -14.25 -7.89 56.96
C ASP A 664 -13.11 -7.01 56.43
N ARG A 665 -12.22 -7.59 55.67
CA ARG A 665 -11.19 -6.82 54.97
C ARG A 665 -11.78 -6.36 53.66
N THR A 666 -12.36 -5.17 53.67
CA THR A 666 -12.76 -4.47 52.46
C THR A 666 -11.52 -3.78 51.87
N PHE A 667 -11.08 -4.20 50.70
CA PHE A 667 -10.04 -3.49 49.98
C PHE A 667 -10.68 -2.32 49.24
N LYS A 668 -10.07 -1.14 49.35
CA LYS A 668 -10.54 0.07 48.68
C LYS A 668 -10.30 -0.08 47.19
N THR A 669 -11.35 0.05 46.39
CA THR A 669 -11.23 0.08 44.93
C THR A 669 -10.56 1.38 44.55
N ILE A 670 -9.42 1.29 43.84
CA ILE A 670 -8.70 2.42 43.28
C ILE A 670 -8.86 2.34 41.75
N TYR A 671 -9.54 3.30 41.15
CA TYR A 671 -9.67 3.33 39.70
C TYR A 671 -8.32 3.71 39.08
N PRO A 672 -7.89 3.00 38.02
CA PRO A 672 -6.66 3.39 37.30
C PRO A 672 -6.82 4.78 36.71
N PRO A 673 -5.75 5.57 36.59
CA PRO A 673 -5.79 6.84 35.90
C PRO A 673 -6.16 6.65 34.45
N LEU A 674 -6.82 7.65 33.84
CA LEU A 674 -7.10 7.67 32.39
C LEU A 674 -5.76 7.64 31.64
N PRO A 675 -5.54 6.69 30.72
CA PRO A 675 -4.32 6.69 29.90
C PRO A 675 -4.29 7.92 28.99
N SER A 676 -3.09 8.38 28.68
CA SER A 676 -2.87 9.53 27.76
C SER A 676 -3.41 9.26 26.36
N GLU A 677 -3.45 7.98 25.97
CA GLU A 677 -3.98 7.50 24.68
C GLU A 677 -5.11 6.50 24.97
N ALA A 678 -6.31 6.99 25.15
CA ALA A 678 -7.48 6.16 25.38
C ALA A 678 -8.20 5.91 24.05
N TYR A 679 -8.50 4.64 23.76
CA TYR A 679 -9.25 4.23 22.58
C TYR A 679 -10.59 3.63 22.97
N VAL A 680 -11.61 3.94 22.17
CA VAL A 680 -12.96 3.42 22.41
C VAL A 680 -12.95 1.88 22.40
N GLY A 681 -13.74 1.31 23.30
CA GLY A 681 -13.91 -0.13 23.43
C GLY A 681 -12.72 -0.91 23.96
N LYS A 682 -11.64 -0.23 24.33
CA LYS A 682 -10.49 -0.89 24.95
C LYS A 682 -10.55 -0.83 26.47
N LYS A 683 -10.18 -1.94 27.07
CA LYS A 683 -10.09 -2.05 28.52
C LYS A 683 -8.73 -1.55 28.98
N TYR A 684 -8.73 -0.47 29.75
CA TYR A 684 -7.52 0.15 30.28
C TYR A 684 -7.44 -0.08 31.78
N GLY A 685 -6.46 -0.80 32.19
CA GLY A 685 -6.22 -1.09 33.59
C GLY A 685 -7.28 -2.01 34.18
N GLU A 686 -6.85 -2.88 35.00
CA GLU A 686 -7.67 -3.79 35.77
C GLU A 686 -7.50 -3.49 37.23
N GLN A 687 -8.62 -3.32 37.93
CA GLN A 687 -8.57 -3.19 39.35
C GLN A 687 -9.48 -4.20 40.01
N LYS A 688 -8.97 -4.82 41.08
CA LYS A 688 -9.66 -5.83 41.87
C LYS A 688 -10.20 -5.19 43.13
N SER A 689 -11.50 -5.35 43.36
CA SER A 689 -12.04 -5.22 44.69
C SER A 689 -12.21 -6.60 45.27
N TYR A 690 -11.74 -6.80 46.50
CA TYR A 690 -11.86 -8.03 47.20
C TYR A 690 -12.84 -7.85 48.36
N VAL A 691 -13.84 -8.73 48.43
CA VAL A 691 -14.64 -8.91 49.64
C VAL A 691 -14.23 -10.24 50.24
N SER A 692 -13.69 -10.24 51.43
CA SER A 692 -13.29 -11.48 52.10
C SER A 692 -14.45 -12.08 52.88
N GLN A 693 -14.75 -13.35 52.63
CA GLN A 693 -15.69 -14.09 53.41
C GLN A 693 -14.99 -15.29 54.04
N LYS A 694 -15.14 -15.46 55.34
CA LYS A 694 -14.53 -16.58 56.09
C LYS A 694 -15.42 -17.81 55.95
N VAL A 695 -14.97 -18.80 55.22
CA VAL A 695 -15.66 -20.08 55.07
C VAL A 695 -15.01 -21.10 56.02
N ARG A 696 -15.77 -21.61 56.96
CA ARG A 696 -15.33 -22.71 57.81
C ARG A 696 -15.54 -24.02 57.07
N HIS A 697 -14.45 -24.67 56.68
CA HIS A 697 -14.52 -26.05 56.26
C HIS A 697 -14.48 -26.97 57.49
N ALA A 698 -15.48 -27.80 57.60
CA ALA A 698 -15.55 -28.87 58.64
C ALA A 698 -14.62 -30.03 58.23
N THR A 699 -13.34 -29.88 58.51
CA THR A 699 -12.37 -30.98 58.49
C THR A 699 -11.84 -31.19 59.89
N ALA A 700 -11.40 -32.42 60.22
CA ALA A 700 -10.99 -32.86 61.56
C ALA A 700 -9.86 -32.01 62.19
N PHE A 701 -9.27 -31.11 61.50
CA PHE A 701 -8.27 -30.14 61.95
C PHE A 701 -8.78 -28.72 61.68
N ARG A 702 -9.59 -28.16 62.50
CA ARG A 702 -10.16 -26.80 62.54
C ARG A 702 -9.42 -25.71 61.77
N HIS A 703 -9.21 -25.86 60.47
CA HIS A 703 -8.64 -24.83 59.62
C HIS A 703 -9.77 -24.07 58.92
N SER A 704 -9.87 -22.75 59.14
CA SER A 704 -10.75 -21.87 58.39
C SER A 704 -9.97 -21.28 57.24
N LYS A 705 -10.51 -21.36 56.02
CA LYS A 705 -9.96 -20.71 54.84
C LYS A 705 -10.71 -19.41 54.57
N TRP A 706 -10.00 -18.40 54.20
CA TRP A 706 -10.59 -17.18 53.68
C TRP A 706 -10.88 -17.36 52.20
N VAL A 707 -12.10 -17.01 51.80
CA VAL A 707 -12.54 -17.01 50.41
C VAL A 707 -12.73 -15.55 49.99
N TYR A 708 -12.06 -15.14 48.95
CA TYR A 708 -12.17 -13.79 48.41
C TYR A 708 -13.04 -13.82 47.16
N HIS A 709 -14.03 -12.93 47.12
CA HIS A 709 -14.79 -12.64 45.90
C HIS A 709 -14.12 -11.45 45.19
N CYS A 710 -13.69 -11.67 44.00
CA CYS A 710 -13.02 -10.61 43.18
C CYS A 710 -13.99 -10.07 42.17
N THR A 711 -14.20 -8.75 42.16
CA THR A 711 -14.92 -8.06 41.10
C THR A 711 -13.91 -7.25 40.31
N THR A 712 -13.94 -7.40 39.02
CA THR A 712 -13.02 -6.69 38.11
C THR A 712 -13.68 -5.43 37.56
N VAL A 713 -12.97 -4.31 37.64
CA VAL A 713 -13.39 -3.02 37.09
C VAL A 713 -12.51 -2.66 35.89
N TRP A 714 -13.16 -2.28 34.83
CA TRP A 714 -12.47 -1.85 33.62
C TRP A 714 -12.80 -0.39 33.32
N LEU A 715 -11.81 0.31 32.79
CA LEU A 715 -12.05 1.58 32.14
C LEU A 715 -12.42 1.30 30.68
N GLU A 716 -13.57 1.75 30.28
CA GLU A 716 -14.05 1.65 28.90
C GLU A 716 -14.27 3.05 28.34
N CYS A 717 -13.83 3.27 27.13
CA CYS A 717 -13.97 4.55 26.45
C CYS A 717 -14.96 4.42 25.29
N GLU A 718 -15.90 5.34 25.22
CA GLU A 718 -16.94 5.39 24.20
C GLU A 718 -16.89 6.75 23.49
N HIS A 719 -17.24 6.80 22.22
CA HIS A 719 -17.56 8.04 21.57
C HIS A 719 -18.94 8.54 22.04
N LYS A 720 -19.03 9.84 22.30
CA LYS A 720 -20.27 10.50 22.62
C LYS A 720 -21.17 10.66 21.43
#